data_567d490b40a946b69fd5124d785dfb2a
#
_entry.id   567d490b40a946b69fd5124d785dfb2a
#
_cell.length_a   1.000
_cell.length_b   1.000
_cell.length_c   1.000
_cell.angle_alpha   90.00
_cell.angle_beta   90.00
_cell.angle_gamma   90.00
#
_symmetry.space_group_name_H-M   'P 1'
#
loop_
_entity.id
_entity.type
_entity.pdbx_description
1 polymer ?
#
loop_
_entity_poly.entity_id
_entity_poly.type
_entity_poly.pdbx_seq_one_letter_code
_entity_poly.pdbx_strand_id
1 'polypeptide(L)'
;MDRGNSIGSDIVGKCLELFGELGIAPFPHQVVASEAIISDYNVVISAPTGSGKTEAAVVPILAKMLGESVKPITLLYITPLRALINDLTKRLKRIFEPHNFIVARKHGDISARERKERLRRVPHVLITTPESLEIDLDMSSTIRNYLRNVRWVVIDELHEIATAKRGLQLAILLERLRHIAGDFQVISLSATIPDPLGMLKPFLGSSKRKVKAVIGGRKEYSINVIRDQDLKTALRKIVSQYKGEKVIIFVNSRSLAEKIHSYLSDLSRVAVHHSSISGHSKEEIERKLKEGGIDVVIATKTLELGVDVGNVDRIIHVGPPTSVTSLLQRAGRAGHTVGKVSEAVIVTDNDLDYILSLAVKSLAEKGVLEPPPKLPCFLDVVAREAIGCALSKEGISVSEFQSMINSIPPCTDINVKEILKLLEDKGILRIVDSKLSIGGYFYKLWSKEGAGGDIRKFFSLIPNNDEKFIVKVGDKEIGSLDTTYVMKYLRPWDRIKIGGKVWDVVNIDVIHRVVNVRPAKGEGEIPSWRGALLSYSNLITEHLFSCLCDCNACQACDDSIFINARTSSSVDPSIFCVNENQLVLEKYEDMVILYGPQGHKFFELLGYVLSYVALSGGMGTIKLRVSPVGIAVEAFEEILRTLKELSLEPDTIVEEAVKISPQFQMKLRELLPTFATLKHSLVVREAIKQVLWEFDDGVGNVEKVKMFLRGGILVKPVYMSGLSSIARFVLNAPLLRPWYGGSWHVIAEALRGMALTVAEISEITGLPEKYVERKLKAMRRFRGNLRVVYFYDTFDGQQRWALADELPELASDLFKDCFNTASKAPYVVTVYTDRYDSGKSILVRLNDSSIDRLVKEIDSSEVFKLKVSTVYGDRYLVYYNVPKKLLPLLIRNAAAYLEGVRGCE
;
A
#
# COMPACT_ATOMS: atom_id res chain seq x y z
N MET A 1 -19.88 -48.29 -12.35
CA MET A 1 -19.65 -46.96 -12.96
C MET A 1 -20.95 -46.25 -13.36
N ASP A 2 -22.09 -46.91 -13.47
CA ASP A 2 -23.35 -46.30 -13.98
C ASP A 2 -24.20 -45.51 -12.95
N ARG A 3 -24.03 -45.73 -11.64
CA ARG A 3 -24.82 -44.97 -10.63
C ARG A 3 -24.36 -43.52 -10.45
N GLY A 4 -23.11 -43.16 -10.75
CA GLY A 4 -22.58 -41.80 -10.64
C GLY A 4 -23.08 -40.85 -11.73
N ASN A 5 -23.31 -41.40 -12.96
CA ASN A 5 -23.79 -40.58 -14.09
C ASN A 5 -25.28 -40.24 -13.97
N SER A 6 -26.10 -41.09 -13.38
CA SER A 6 -27.54 -40.83 -13.23
C SER A 6 -27.84 -39.78 -12.18
N ILE A 7 -27.09 -39.77 -11.07
CA ILE A 7 -27.25 -38.77 -9.99
C ILE A 7 -26.79 -37.38 -10.46
N GLY A 8 -25.71 -37.28 -11.24
CA GLY A 8 -25.22 -36.01 -11.80
C GLY A 8 -26.21 -35.38 -12.78
N SER A 9 -26.85 -36.18 -13.65
CA SER A 9 -27.86 -35.68 -14.60
C SER A 9 -29.13 -35.19 -13.90
N ASP A 10 -29.54 -35.83 -12.82
CA ASP A 10 -30.71 -35.44 -12.02
C ASP A 10 -30.48 -34.10 -11.30
N ILE A 11 -29.29 -33.86 -10.74
CA ILE A 11 -28.94 -32.58 -10.07
C ILE A 11 -28.79 -31.45 -11.10
N VAL A 12 -28.28 -31.68 -12.31
CA VAL A 12 -28.23 -30.69 -13.39
C VAL A 12 -29.66 -30.29 -13.80
N GLY A 13 -30.56 -31.27 -13.95
CA GLY A 13 -31.99 -31.02 -14.18
C GLY A 13 -32.58 -30.11 -13.08
N LYS A 14 -32.26 -30.41 -11.83
CA LYS A 14 -32.71 -29.60 -10.69
C LYS A 14 -32.15 -28.15 -10.70
N CYS A 15 -30.94 -27.96 -11.19
CA CYS A 15 -30.40 -26.60 -11.39
C CYS A 15 -31.20 -25.79 -12.40
N LEU A 16 -31.60 -26.41 -13.52
CA LEU A 16 -32.42 -25.74 -14.54
C LEU A 16 -33.80 -25.39 -14.02
N GLU A 17 -34.42 -26.27 -13.20
CA GLU A 17 -35.69 -25.94 -12.50
C GLU A 17 -35.52 -24.73 -11.58
N LEU A 18 -34.48 -24.70 -10.75
CA LEU A 18 -34.18 -23.58 -9.84
C LEU A 18 -33.91 -22.26 -10.58
N PHE A 19 -33.25 -22.29 -11.73
CA PHE A 19 -33.14 -21.11 -12.59
C PHE A 19 -34.51 -20.64 -13.07
N GLY A 20 -35.38 -21.57 -13.47
CA GLY A 20 -36.77 -21.27 -13.85
C GLY A 20 -37.58 -20.66 -12.70
N GLU A 21 -37.50 -21.21 -11.47
CA GLU A 21 -38.13 -20.65 -10.26
C GLU A 21 -37.68 -19.20 -9.99
N LEU A 22 -36.45 -18.84 -10.33
CA LEU A 22 -35.90 -17.49 -10.22
C LEU A 22 -36.30 -16.59 -11.40
N GLY A 23 -37.00 -17.12 -12.41
CA GLY A 23 -37.36 -16.39 -13.64
C GLY A 23 -36.16 -16.12 -14.54
N ILE A 24 -35.13 -16.95 -14.49
CA ILE A 24 -33.84 -16.79 -15.21
C ILE A 24 -33.72 -17.87 -16.27
N ALA A 25 -33.59 -17.48 -17.54
CA ALA A 25 -33.06 -18.36 -18.56
C ALA A 25 -31.52 -18.42 -18.43
N PRO A 26 -30.93 -19.60 -18.10
CA PRO A 26 -29.51 -19.67 -17.83
C PRO A 26 -28.65 -19.44 -19.07
N PHE A 27 -27.61 -18.61 -18.92
CA PHE A 27 -26.61 -18.42 -19.96
C PHE A 27 -25.71 -19.64 -20.11
N PRO A 28 -25.08 -19.88 -21.29
CA PRO A 28 -24.23 -21.05 -21.51
C PRO A 28 -23.15 -21.25 -20.45
N HIS A 29 -22.50 -20.16 -19.97
CA HIS A 29 -21.48 -20.26 -18.93
C HIS A 29 -22.06 -20.65 -17.56
N GLN A 30 -23.33 -20.31 -17.25
CA GLN A 30 -24.00 -20.75 -16.03
C GLN A 30 -24.28 -22.26 -16.04
N VAL A 31 -24.63 -22.82 -17.21
CA VAL A 31 -24.81 -24.26 -17.35
C VAL A 31 -23.48 -25.01 -17.18
N VAL A 32 -22.43 -24.54 -17.86
CA VAL A 32 -21.08 -25.13 -17.75
C VAL A 32 -20.52 -25.02 -16.31
N ALA A 33 -20.82 -23.92 -15.63
CA ALA A 33 -20.44 -23.74 -14.22
C ALA A 33 -21.21 -24.71 -13.32
N SER A 34 -22.52 -24.89 -13.55
CA SER A 34 -23.35 -25.83 -12.81
C SER A 34 -22.84 -27.28 -12.94
N GLU A 35 -22.53 -27.73 -14.13
CA GLU A 35 -21.95 -29.06 -14.38
C GLU A 35 -20.62 -29.24 -13.64
N ALA A 36 -19.75 -28.24 -13.68
CA ALA A 36 -18.43 -28.28 -13.01
C ALA A 36 -18.56 -28.32 -11.48
N ILE A 37 -19.48 -27.51 -10.91
CA ILE A 37 -19.73 -27.46 -9.46
C ILE A 37 -20.37 -28.77 -8.97
N ILE A 38 -21.33 -29.33 -9.72
CA ILE A 38 -21.96 -30.63 -9.41
C ILE A 38 -20.92 -31.75 -9.46
N SER A 39 -19.98 -31.71 -10.41
CA SER A 39 -18.88 -32.66 -10.55
C SER A 39 -17.73 -32.45 -9.55
N ASP A 40 -17.91 -31.64 -8.51
CA ASP A 40 -16.96 -31.38 -7.43
C ASP A 40 -15.62 -30.73 -7.85
N TYR A 41 -15.57 -30.03 -8.99
CA TYR A 41 -14.41 -29.21 -9.33
C TYR A 41 -14.33 -27.96 -8.48
N ASN A 42 -13.13 -27.53 -8.12
CA ASN A 42 -12.92 -26.12 -7.79
C ASN A 42 -13.09 -25.30 -9.07
N VAL A 43 -13.84 -24.19 -9.00
CA VAL A 43 -14.26 -23.48 -10.21
C VAL A 43 -13.88 -22.01 -10.10
N VAL A 44 -13.36 -21.44 -11.19
CA VAL A 44 -13.29 -19.99 -11.38
C VAL A 44 -14.22 -19.58 -12.52
N ILE A 45 -15.19 -18.71 -12.23
CA ILE A 45 -16.13 -18.15 -13.20
C ILE A 45 -15.65 -16.75 -13.54
N SER A 46 -15.11 -16.57 -14.74
CA SER A 46 -14.65 -15.29 -15.27
C SER A 46 -15.61 -14.82 -16.35
N ALA A 47 -16.38 -13.76 -16.05
CA ALA A 47 -17.39 -13.25 -16.95
C ALA A 47 -17.66 -11.75 -16.71
N PRO A 48 -18.16 -10.99 -17.71
CA PRO A 48 -18.47 -9.59 -17.58
C PRO A 48 -19.45 -9.26 -16.43
N THR A 49 -19.51 -7.99 -16.02
CA THR A 49 -20.51 -7.51 -15.05
C THR A 49 -21.93 -7.69 -15.62
N GLY A 50 -22.88 -8.07 -14.75
CA GLY A 50 -24.27 -8.30 -15.17
C GLY A 50 -24.55 -9.66 -15.85
N SER A 51 -23.55 -10.54 -15.95
CA SER A 51 -23.71 -11.87 -16.60
C SER A 51 -24.28 -12.97 -15.67
N GLY A 52 -24.72 -12.64 -14.47
CA GLY A 52 -25.30 -13.62 -13.54
C GLY A 52 -24.27 -14.57 -12.89
N LYS A 53 -23.04 -14.11 -12.65
CA LYS A 53 -21.97 -14.91 -11.97
C LYS A 53 -22.41 -15.46 -10.62
N THR A 54 -23.12 -14.66 -9.84
CA THR A 54 -23.61 -15.08 -8.51
C THR A 54 -24.52 -16.27 -8.61
N GLU A 55 -25.53 -16.24 -9.50
CA GLU A 55 -26.45 -17.35 -9.74
C GLU A 55 -25.71 -18.57 -10.29
N ALA A 56 -24.74 -18.38 -11.21
CA ALA A 56 -23.90 -19.45 -11.74
C ALA A 56 -23.17 -20.24 -10.63
N ALA A 57 -22.82 -19.58 -9.51
CA ALA A 57 -22.21 -20.24 -8.37
C ALA A 57 -23.22 -20.83 -7.39
N VAL A 58 -24.24 -20.04 -6.99
CA VAL A 58 -25.06 -20.42 -5.84
C VAL A 58 -26.24 -21.34 -6.18
N VAL A 59 -26.77 -21.32 -7.42
CA VAL A 59 -27.85 -22.22 -7.83
C VAL A 59 -27.43 -23.70 -7.80
N PRO A 60 -26.29 -24.11 -8.37
CA PRO A 60 -25.83 -25.49 -8.24
C PRO A 60 -25.48 -25.89 -6.82
N ILE A 61 -24.99 -24.95 -5.98
CA ILE A 61 -24.76 -25.21 -4.55
C ILE A 61 -26.13 -25.47 -3.86
N LEU A 62 -27.15 -24.65 -4.13
CA LEU A 62 -28.49 -24.86 -3.60
C LEU A 62 -29.06 -26.23 -4.01
N ALA A 63 -28.90 -26.62 -5.29
CA ALA A 63 -29.32 -27.93 -5.76
C ALA A 63 -28.66 -29.09 -4.97
N LYS A 64 -27.34 -28.97 -4.68
CA LYS A 64 -26.63 -29.95 -3.85
C LYS A 64 -27.13 -29.90 -2.39
N MET A 65 -27.38 -28.73 -1.82
CA MET A 65 -27.90 -28.58 -0.46
C MET A 65 -29.29 -29.18 -0.28
N LEU A 66 -30.14 -29.13 -1.31
CA LEU A 66 -31.47 -29.77 -1.31
C LEU A 66 -31.38 -31.28 -1.38
N GLY A 67 -30.37 -31.82 -2.06
CA GLY A 67 -30.13 -33.26 -2.17
C GLY A 67 -29.42 -33.89 -0.96
N GLU A 68 -28.88 -33.08 -0.04
CA GLU A 68 -28.06 -33.55 1.07
C GLU A 68 -28.55 -32.99 2.43
N SER A 69 -28.33 -33.77 3.49
CA SER A 69 -28.54 -33.24 4.86
C SER A 69 -27.36 -32.33 5.23
N VAL A 70 -27.59 -31.02 5.26
CA VAL A 70 -26.59 -30.01 5.59
C VAL A 70 -26.79 -29.39 6.96
N LYS A 71 -25.70 -29.08 7.65
CA LYS A 71 -25.71 -28.43 8.96
C LYS A 71 -25.24 -26.97 8.83
N PRO A 72 -25.68 -26.03 9.64
CA PRO A 72 -25.10 -24.68 9.67
C PRO A 72 -23.64 -24.75 10.15
N ILE A 73 -22.72 -23.96 9.66
CA ILE A 73 -22.61 -23.13 8.47
C ILE A 73 -22.10 -24.01 7.33
N THR A 74 -22.81 -24.14 6.22
CA THR A 74 -22.41 -25.05 5.15
C THR A 74 -21.86 -24.31 3.93
N LEU A 75 -22.36 -23.11 3.64
CA LEU A 75 -21.87 -22.21 2.59
C LEU A 75 -21.28 -20.95 3.21
N LEU A 76 -20.01 -20.70 2.90
CA LEU A 76 -19.30 -19.47 3.25
C LEU A 76 -19.15 -18.63 1.97
N TYR A 77 -19.75 -17.43 1.95
CA TYR A 77 -19.65 -16.49 0.83
C TYR A 77 -18.78 -15.30 1.23
N ILE A 78 -17.61 -15.17 0.59
CA ILE A 78 -16.58 -14.18 0.95
C ILE A 78 -16.55 -13.09 -0.12
N THR A 79 -16.73 -11.83 0.30
CA THR A 79 -16.65 -10.65 -0.58
C THR A 79 -15.62 -9.64 -0.07
N PRO A 80 -14.88 -8.95 -0.97
CA PRO A 80 -13.86 -7.98 -0.57
C PRO A 80 -14.42 -6.69 0.05
N LEU A 81 -15.65 -6.30 -0.28
CA LEU A 81 -16.20 -5.00 0.05
C LEU A 81 -17.44 -5.10 0.94
N ARG A 82 -17.43 -4.36 2.04
CA ARG A 82 -18.59 -4.25 2.95
C ARG A 82 -19.83 -3.68 2.28
N ALA A 83 -19.66 -2.74 1.35
CA ALA A 83 -20.76 -2.14 0.60
C ALA A 83 -21.60 -3.16 -0.18
N LEU A 84 -20.97 -4.24 -0.67
CA LEU A 84 -21.64 -5.29 -1.43
C LEU A 84 -22.49 -6.22 -0.56
N ILE A 85 -22.16 -6.32 0.73
CA ILE A 85 -22.79 -7.32 1.62
C ILE A 85 -24.30 -7.12 1.75
N ASN A 86 -24.77 -5.86 1.79
CA ASN A 86 -26.20 -5.56 1.98
C ASN A 86 -27.04 -6.04 0.80
N ASP A 87 -26.62 -5.72 -0.41
CA ASP A 87 -27.33 -6.10 -1.64
C ASP A 87 -27.21 -7.62 -1.86
N LEU A 88 -26.01 -8.17 -1.75
CA LEU A 88 -25.79 -9.60 -1.83
C LEU A 88 -26.64 -10.39 -0.83
N THR A 89 -26.78 -9.87 0.40
CA THR A 89 -27.62 -10.51 1.41
C THR A 89 -29.10 -10.58 0.96
N LYS A 90 -29.62 -9.50 0.40
CA LYS A 90 -31.00 -9.49 -0.13
C LYS A 90 -31.16 -10.51 -1.27
N ARG A 91 -30.19 -10.55 -2.17
CA ARG A 91 -30.17 -11.45 -3.32
C ARG A 91 -30.10 -12.92 -2.89
N LEU A 92 -29.18 -13.27 -1.97
CA LEU A 92 -29.07 -14.65 -1.49
C LEU A 92 -30.25 -15.08 -0.63
N LYS A 93 -30.87 -14.19 0.14
CA LYS A 93 -32.12 -14.48 0.85
C LYS A 93 -33.23 -14.91 -0.10
N ARG A 94 -33.40 -14.19 -1.21
CA ARG A 94 -34.41 -14.55 -2.25
C ARG A 94 -34.17 -15.94 -2.87
N ILE A 95 -32.93 -16.41 -2.90
CA ILE A 95 -32.55 -17.70 -3.47
C ILE A 95 -32.68 -18.83 -2.44
N PHE A 96 -32.21 -18.63 -1.21
CA PHE A 96 -32.05 -19.72 -0.23
C PHE A 96 -33.21 -19.80 0.79
N GLU A 97 -33.81 -18.65 1.23
CA GLU A 97 -34.84 -18.66 2.27
C GLU A 97 -36.16 -19.36 1.85
N PRO A 98 -36.61 -19.32 0.56
CA PRO A 98 -37.76 -20.12 0.11
C PRO A 98 -37.59 -21.63 0.33
N HIS A 99 -36.34 -22.10 0.38
CA HIS A 99 -35.98 -23.50 0.61
C HIS A 99 -35.59 -23.79 2.06
N ASN A 100 -35.97 -22.92 3.02
CA ASN A 100 -35.72 -23.02 4.46
C ASN A 100 -34.24 -22.95 4.88
N PHE A 101 -33.36 -22.40 4.06
CA PHE A 101 -31.97 -22.14 4.42
C PHE A 101 -31.80 -20.71 4.92
N ILE A 102 -31.32 -20.55 6.13
CA ILE A 102 -31.11 -19.25 6.78
C ILE A 102 -29.85 -18.59 6.19
N VAL A 103 -30.00 -17.33 5.76
CA VAL A 103 -28.90 -16.49 5.25
C VAL A 103 -28.61 -15.38 6.26
N ALA A 104 -27.35 -15.22 6.64
CA ALA A 104 -26.92 -14.11 7.48
C ALA A 104 -25.62 -13.47 6.97
N ARG A 105 -25.39 -12.24 7.42
CA ARG A 105 -24.19 -11.46 7.09
C ARG A 105 -23.33 -11.20 8.31
N LYS A 106 -22.02 -11.04 8.11
CA LYS A 106 -21.07 -10.54 9.10
C LYS A 106 -20.08 -9.57 8.49
N HIS A 107 -20.06 -8.36 9.03
CA HIS A 107 -19.03 -7.35 8.80
C HIS A 107 -18.87 -6.47 10.04
N GLY A 108 -17.86 -5.58 10.05
CA GLY A 108 -17.51 -4.78 11.25
C GLY A 108 -18.64 -3.88 11.79
N ASP A 109 -19.59 -3.49 10.94
CA ASP A 109 -20.60 -2.47 11.24
C ASP A 109 -21.96 -3.03 11.64
N ILE A 110 -22.10 -4.36 11.86
CA ILE A 110 -23.37 -4.95 12.30
C ILE A 110 -23.69 -4.61 13.76
N SER A 111 -24.99 -4.38 14.02
CA SER A 111 -25.48 -4.05 15.34
C SER A 111 -25.27 -5.18 16.37
N ALA A 112 -25.20 -4.82 17.66
CA ALA A 112 -25.12 -5.81 18.73
C ALA A 112 -26.32 -6.77 18.72
N ARG A 113 -27.49 -6.31 18.26
CA ARG A 113 -28.71 -7.11 18.12
C ARG A 113 -28.57 -8.18 17.04
N GLU A 114 -28.12 -7.82 15.84
CA GLU A 114 -27.87 -8.77 14.74
C GLU A 114 -26.80 -9.80 15.12
N ARG A 115 -25.77 -9.39 15.89
CA ARG A 115 -24.75 -10.29 16.41
C ARG A 115 -25.29 -11.34 17.37
N LYS A 116 -26.20 -10.95 18.28
CA LYS A 116 -26.88 -11.86 19.19
C LYS A 116 -27.83 -12.80 18.45
N GLU A 117 -28.57 -12.31 17.47
CA GLU A 117 -29.51 -13.08 16.66
C GLU A 117 -28.81 -14.17 15.84
N ARG A 118 -27.67 -13.87 15.24
CA ARG A 118 -26.84 -14.83 14.53
C ARG A 118 -26.34 -15.98 15.42
N LEU A 119 -26.04 -15.70 16.68
CA LEU A 119 -25.64 -16.73 17.64
C LEU A 119 -26.83 -17.60 18.10
N ARG A 120 -28.06 -17.05 18.07
CA ARG A 120 -29.28 -17.79 18.39
C ARG A 120 -29.80 -18.64 17.23
N ARG A 121 -29.65 -18.12 16.00
CA ARG A 121 -30.03 -18.79 14.76
C ARG A 121 -28.85 -18.84 13.81
N VAL A 122 -28.04 -19.89 13.97
CA VAL A 122 -26.83 -20.05 13.14
C VAL A 122 -27.23 -20.25 11.67
N PRO A 123 -26.72 -19.46 10.74
CA PRO A 123 -27.12 -19.52 9.33
C PRO A 123 -26.50 -20.72 8.61
N HIS A 124 -27.20 -21.20 7.58
CA HIS A 124 -26.64 -22.16 6.62
C HIS A 124 -25.71 -21.48 5.63
N VAL A 125 -26.02 -20.23 5.26
CA VAL A 125 -25.24 -19.39 4.34
C VAL A 125 -24.73 -18.17 5.11
N LEU A 126 -23.43 -18.05 5.25
CA LEU A 126 -22.77 -16.92 5.91
C LEU A 126 -22.03 -16.06 4.91
N ILE A 127 -22.45 -14.80 4.78
CA ILE A 127 -21.76 -13.79 3.97
C ILE A 127 -20.79 -13.01 4.85
N THR A 128 -19.52 -12.93 4.44
CA THR A 128 -18.48 -12.33 5.30
C THR A 128 -17.36 -11.69 4.46
N THR A 129 -16.42 -11.00 5.13
CA THR A 129 -15.15 -10.53 4.57
C THR A 129 -13.98 -11.35 5.12
N PRO A 130 -12.79 -11.33 4.48
CA PRO A 130 -11.62 -12.03 5.01
C PRO A 130 -11.31 -11.67 6.47
N GLU A 131 -11.33 -10.38 6.82
CA GLU A 131 -11.06 -9.90 8.18
C GLU A 131 -12.11 -10.39 9.20
N SER A 132 -13.36 -10.47 8.76
CA SER A 132 -14.44 -10.96 9.63
C SER A 132 -14.36 -12.48 9.83
N LEU A 133 -13.89 -13.22 8.85
CA LEU A 133 -13.61 -14.65 8.95
C LEU A 133 -12.45 -14.91 9.92
N GLU A 134 -11.36 -14.11 9.81
CA GLU A 134 -10.23 -14.18 10.74
C GLU A 134 -10.69 -14.00 12.18
N ILE A 135 -11.50 -12.97 12.48
CA ILE A 135 -12.08 -12.77 13.82
C ILE A 135 -12.90 -13.98 14.27
N ASP A 136 -13.67 -14.61 13.38
CA ASP A 136 -14.45 -15.81 13.73
C ASP A 136 -13.55 -17.02 14.06
N LEU A 137 -12.49 -17.20 13.32
CA LEU A 137 -11.49 -18.25 13.53
C LEU A 137 -10.67 -18.00 14.82
N ASP A 138 -10.31 -16.76 15.10
CA ASP A 138 -9.39 -16.44 16.21
C ASP A 138 -10.11 -16.24 17.54
N MET A 139 -11.27 -15.58 17.54
CA MET A 139 -11.91 -15.04 18.74
C MET A 139 -13.25 -15.71 19.10
N SER A 140 -13.86 -16.49 18.21
CA SER A 140 -15.20 -17.03 18.42
C SER A 140 -15.23 -18.57 18.40
N SER A 141 -15.03 -19.20 19.56
CA SER A 141 -15.13 -20.65 19.68
C SER A 141 -16.47 -21.22 19.22
N THR A 142 -17.57 -20.52 19.48
CA THR A 142 -18.91 -20.92 19.07
C THR A 142 -19.04 -20.97 17.54
N ILE A 143 -18.69 -19.89 16.83
CA ILE A 143 -18.80 -19.86 15.36
C ILE A 143 -17.81 -20.83 14.73
N ARG A 144 -16.58 -20.92 15.25
CA ARG A 144 -15.56 -21.87 14.80
C ARG A 144 -16.06 -23.32 14.80
N ASN A 145 -16.83 -23.71 15.81
CA ASN A 145 -17.43 -25.04 15.87
C ASN A 145 -18.42 -25.28 14.72
N TYR A 146 -19.16 -24.26 14.29
CA TYR A 146 -20.06 -24.37 13.14
C TYR A 146 -19.31 -24.32 11.79
N LEU A 147 -18.16 -23.65 11.72
CA LEU A 147 -17.32 -23.62 10.52
C LEU A 147 -16.77 -25.02 10.14
N ARG A 148 -16.80 -26.00 11.03
CA ARG A 148 -16.50 -27.42 10.75
C ARG A 148 -17.45 -28.04 9.72
N ASN A 149 -18.63 -27.45 9.51
CA ASN A 149 -19.64 -27.96 8.58
C ASN A 149 -19.52 -27.36 7.17
N VAL A 150 -18.51 -26.48 6.93
CA VAL A 150 -18.33 -25.81 5.63
C VAL A 150 -18.00 -26.85 4.56
N ARG A 151 -18.79 -26.85 3.48
CA ARG A 151 -18.62 -27.70 2.29
C ARG A 151 -18.34 -26.88 1.05
N TRP A 152 -18.81 -25.64 1.02
CA TRP A 152 -18.64 -24.73 -0.13
C TRP A 152 -18.13 -23.38 0.35
N VAL A 153 -17.16 -22.85 -0.39
CA VAL A 153 -16.66 -21.49 -0.23
C VAL A 153 -16.78 -20.76 -1.56
N VAL A 154 -17.52 -19.67 -1.58
CA VAL A 154 -17.59 -18.76 -2.72
C VAL A 154 -16.71 -17.56 -2.44
N ILE A 155 -15.79 -17.23 -3.35
CA ILE A 155 -14.93 -16.04 -3.30
C ILE A 155 -15.41 -15.09 -4.40
N ASP A 156 -16.00 -13.97 -4.00
CA ASP A 156 -16.50 -12.96 -4.92
C ASP A 156 -15.42 -11.92 -5.25
N GLU A 157 -15.46 -11.34 -6.44
CA GLU A 157 -14.51 -10.37 -6.97
C GLU A 157 -13.05 -10.82 -6.76
N LEU A 158 -12.73 -12.05 -7.18
CA LEU A 158 -11.41 -12.67 -6.99
C LEU A 158 -10.26 -11.73 -7.38
N HIS A 159 -10.38 -10.99 -8.48
CA HIS A 159 -9.37 -10.07 -8.98
C HIS A 159 -9.02 -8.93 -8.02
N GLU A 160 -9.96 -8.52 -7.15
CA GLU A 160 -9.71 -7.49 -6.13
C GLU A 160 -9.00 -8.07 -4.89
N ILE A 161 -9.25 -9.34 -4.59
CA ILE A 161 -8.63 -10.00 -3.42
C ILE A 161 -7.24 -10.52 -3.78
N ALA A 162 -7.11 -11.21 -4.91
CA ALA A 162 -5.91 -11.94 -5.29
C ALA A 162 -4.68 -11.06 -5.55
N THR A 163 -4.88 -9.77 -5.81
CA THR A 163 -3.81 -8.80 -6.13
C THR A 163 -3.33 -7.98 -4.94
N ALA A 164 -3.71 -8.34 -3.71
CA ALA A 164 -3.40 -7.59 -2.50
C ALA A 164 -2.99 -8.52 -1.35
N LYS A 165 -2.42 -7.96 -0.28
CA LYS A 165 -2.11 -8.70 0.98
C LYS A 165 -3.30 -9.48 1.53
N ARG A 166 -4.52 -8.97 1.33
CA ARG A 166 -5.77 -9.65 1.70
C ARG A 166 -5.97 -10.99 0.98
N GLY A 167 -5.37 -11.14 -0.22
CA GLY A 167 -5.35 -12.42 -0.93
C GLY A 167 -4.55 -13.47 -0.18
N LEU A 168 -3.36 -13.14 0.28
CA LEU A 168 -2.57 -14.05 1.10
C LEU A 168 -3.25 -14.34 2.44
N GLN A 169 -3.80 -13.33 3.11
CA GLN A 169 -4.60 -13.51 4.32
C GLN A 169 -5.71 -14.54 4.07
N LEU A 170 -6.52 -14.33 3.05
CA LEU A 170 -7.62 -15.25 2.73
C LEU A 170 -7.10 -16.66 2.39
N ALA A 171 -6.01 -16.79 1.63
CA ALA A 171 -5.42 -18.08 1.31
C ALA A 171 -5.02 -18.87 2.57
N ILE A 172 -4.38 -18.20 3.55
CA ILE A 172 -4.01 -18.81 4.83
C ILE A 172 -5.26 -19.15 5.66
N LEU A 173 -6.25 -18.24 5.71
CA LEU A 173 -7.51 -18.50 6.44
C LEU A 173 -8.28 -19.70 5.86
N LEU A 174 -8.28 -19.88 4.52
CA LEU A 174 -8.89 -21.04 3.89
C LEU A 174 -8.14 -22.33 4.22
N GLU A 175 -6.82 -22.28 4.32
CA GLU A 175 -6.05 -23.46 4.73
C GLU A 175 -6.28 -23.81 6.21
N ARG A 176 -6.36 -22.81 7.09
CA ARG A 176 -6.80 -22.99 8.48
C ARG A 176 -8.20 -23.57 8.56
N LEU A 177 -9.10 -23.11 7.69
CA LEU A 177 -10.47 -23.66 7.62
C LEU A 177 -10.46 -25.11 7.15
N ARG A 178 -9.59 -25.52 6.20
CA ARG A 178 -9.44 -26.93 5.79
C ARG A 178 -8.95 -27.81 6.94
N HIS A 179 -8.08 -27.29 7.76
CA HIS A 179 -7.63 -27.99 8.97
C HIS A 179 -8.78 -28.30 9.94
N ILE A 180 -9.82 -27.45 9.98
CA ILE A 180 -10.99 -27.58 10.86
C ILE A 180 -12.13 -28.36 10.19
N ALA A 181 -12.45 -28.06 8.93
CA ALA A 181 -13.62 -28.55 8.22
C ALA A 181 -13.34 -29.75 7.29
N GLY A 182 -12.07 -30.06 7.02
CA GLY A 182 -11.66 -30.92 5.94
C GLY A 182 -11.67 -30.20 4.59
N ASP A 183 -11.54 -30.99 3.49
CA ASP A 183 -11.53 -30.40 2.13
C ASP A 183 -12.95 -29.96 1.71
N PHE A 184 -13.06 -28.73 1.27
CA PHE A 184 -14.27 -28.11 0.74
C PHE A 184 -14.06 -27.61 -0.69
N GLN A 185 -15.14 -27.44 -1.42
CA GLN A 185 -15.12 -26.93 -2.78
C GLN A 185 -15.00 -25.41 -2.79
N VAL A 186 -14.08 -24.86 -3.60
CA VAL A 186 -13.88 -23.42 -3.81
C VAL A 186 -14.46 -23.00 -5.15
N ILE A 187 -15.37 -22.05 -5.14
CA ILE A 187 -15.95 -21.42 -6.32
C ILE A 187 -15.59 -19.93 -6.29
N SER A 188 -14.87 -19.44 -7.28
CA SER A 188 -14.52 -18.02 -7.34
C SER A 188 -15.17 -17.30 -8.51
N LEU A 189 -15.57 -16.05 -8.27
CA LEU A 189 -16.21 -15.18 -9.24
C LEU A 189 -15.28 -14.01 -9.54
N SER A 190 -15.12 -13.70 -10.81
CA SER A 190 -14.29 -12.56 -11.23
C SER A 190 -14.89 -11.84 -12.43
N ALA A 191 -14.56 -10.58 -12.61
CA ALA A 191 -14.64 -9.93 -13.90
C ALA A 191 -13.78 -10.69 -14.92
N THR A 192 -13.84 -10.32 -16.18
CA THR A 192 -12.95 -10.87 -17.21
C THR A 192 -11.49 -10.60 -16.85
N ILE A 193 -10.69 -11.63 -16.76
CA ILE A 193 -9.25 -11.61 -16.42
C ILE A 193 -8.44 -12.52 -17.33
N PRO A 194 -7.17 -12.20 -17.61
CA PRO A 194 -6.33 -12.97 -18.54
C PRO A 194 -5.99 -14.37 -18.03
N ASP A 195 -5.72 -14.52 -16.73
CA ASP A 195 -5.31 -15.81 -16.12
C ASP A 195 -6.18 -16.17 -14.90
N PRO A 196 -7.41 -16.68 -15.11
CA PRO A 196 -8.28 -17.05 -14.00
C PRO A 196 -7.74 -18.17 -13.12
N LEU A 197 -7.07 -19.16 -13.72
CA LEU A 197 -6.52 -20.32 -13.00
C LEU A 197 -5.33 -19.94 -12.12
N GLY A 198 -4.41 -19.13 -12.65
CA GLY A 198 -3.27 -18.63 -11.87
C GLY A 198 -3.71 -17.80 -10.69
N MET A 199 -4.75 -16.97 -10.84
CA MET A 199 -5.32 -16.17 -9.74
C MET A 199 -6.04 -17.01 -8.69
N LEU A 200 -6.67 -18.11 -9.05
CA LEU A 200 -7.33 -19.01 -8.10
C LEU A 200 -6.33 -19.87 -7.32
N LYS A 201 -5.20 -20.23 -7.91
CA LYS A 201 -4.23 -21.19 -7.37
C LYS A 201 -3.83 -20.95 -5.91
N PRO A 202 -3.55 -19.72 -5.42
CA PRO A 202 -3.19 -19.47 -4.02
C PRO A 202 -4.27 -19.89 -3.00
N PHE A 203 -5.54 -19.88 -3.39
CA PHE A 203 -6.69 -20.19 -2.53
C PHE A 203 -7.03 -21.67 -2.46
N LEU A 204 -6.38 -22.48 -3.27
CA LEU A 204 -6.60 -23.92 -3.30
C LEU A 204 -5.79 -24.65 -2.21
N GLY A 205 -4.62 -24.14 -1.83
CA GLY A 205 -3.78 -24.71 -0.78
C GLY A 205 -3.60 -26.22 -0.95
N SER A 206 -3.94 -26.98 0.10
CA SER A 206 -3.84 -28.45 0.14
C SER A 206 -4.99 -29.19 -0.56
N SER A 207 -5.97 -28.49 -1.16
CA SER A 207 -7.11 -29.14 -1.84
C SER A 207 -6.64 -30.02 -3.01
N LYS A 208 -7.18 -31.25 -3.07
CA LYS A 208 -6.89 -32.21 -4.15
C LYS A 208 -7.96 -32.24 -5.25
N ARG A 209 -8.97 -31.36 -5.17
CA ARG A 209 -10.05 -31.29 -6.17
C ARG A 209 -9.49 -30.77 -7.49
N LYS A 210 -10.01 -31.31 -8.59
CA LYS A 210 -9.73 -30.82 -9.94
C LYS A 210 -10.21 -29.35 -10.07
N VAL A 211 -9.57 -28.60 -10.97
CA VAL A 211 -9.86 -27.18 -11.18
C VAL A 211 -10.40 -26.95 -12.59
N LYS A 212 -11.43 -26.12 -12.73
CA LYS A 212 -11.99 -25.73 -14.02
C LYS A 212 -12.21 -24.22 -14.09
N ALA A 213 -11.74 -23.61 -15.19
CA ALA A 213 -12.11 -22.25 -15.54
C ALA A 213 -13.35 -22.25 -16.42
N VAL A 214 -14.32 -21.41 -16.10
CA VAL A 214 -15.53 -21.17 -16.87
C VAL A 214 -15.49 -19.71 -17.34
N ILE A 215 -15.40 -19.52 -18.64
CA ILE A 215 -15.30 -18.20 -19.25
C ILE A 215 -16.67 -17.83 -19.83
N GLY A 216 -17.20 -16.67 -19.38
CA GLY A 216 -18.42 -16.11 -19.94
C GLY A 216 -18.19 -15.36 -21.24
N GLY A 217 -19.28 -15.03 -21.94
CA GLY A 217 -19.22 -14.32 -23.21
C GLY A 217 -18.54 -12.94 -23.10
N ARG A 218 -18.09 -12.43 -24.24
CA ARG A 218 -17.58 -11.06 -24.36
C ARG A 218 -18.73 -10.04 -24.35
N LYS A 219 -18.52 -8.93 -23.69
CA LYS A 219 -19.39 -7.73 -23.78
C LYS A 219 -18.77 -6.77 -24.81
N GLU A 220 -19.59 -6.20 -25.66
CA GLU A 220 -19.14 -5.17 -26.61
C GLU A 220 -19.18 -3.80 -25.95
N TYR A 221 -18.18 -2.98 -26.26
CA TYR A 221 -18.01 -1.63 -25.74
C TYR A 221 -17.88 -0.64 -26.89
N SER A 222 -18.57 0.47 -26.81
CA SER A 222 -18.40 1.64 -27.68
C SER A 222 -17.82 2.76 -26.85
N ILE A 223 -16.58 3.12 -27.13
CA ILE A 223 -15.83 4.12 -26.36
C ILE A 223 -15.55 5.31 -27.27
N ASN A 224 -16.07 6.48 -26.88
CA ASN A 224 -15.78 7.73 -27.58
C ASN A 224 -14.80 8.57 -26.76
N VAL A 225 -13.83 9.20 -27.43
CA VAL A 225 -12.83 10.08 -26.79
C VAL A 225 -13.02 11.50 -27.33
N ILE A 226 -13.19 12.45 -26.41
CA ILE A 226 -13.41 13.87 -26.72
C ILE A 226 -12.30 14.69 -26.07
N ARG A 227 -11.69 15.59 -26.87
CA ARG A 227 -10.72 16.56 -26.35
C ARG A 227 -11.32 17.96 -26.45
N ASP A 228 -11.36 18.67 -25.32
CA ASP A 228 -11.79 20.07 -25.26
C ASP A 228 -10.96 20.80 -24.21
N GLN A 229 -10.40 21.95 -24.56
CA GLN A 229 -9.56 22.76 -23.66
C GLN A 229 -10.36 23.32 -22.47
N ASP A 230 -11.65 23.57 -22.66
CA ASP A 230 -12.57 23.98 -21.58
C ASP A 230 -13.43 22.79 -21.08
N LEU A 231 -12.85 22.04 -20.13
CA LEU A 231 -13.49 20.89 -19.49
C LEU A 231 -14.88 21.24 -18.92
N LYS A 232 -15.06 22.48 -18.40
CA LYS A 232 -16.34 22.91 -17.83
C LYS A 232 -17.41 22.98 -18.93
N THR A 233 -17.11 23.65 -20.02
CA THR A 233 -18.05 23.82 -21.15
C THR A 233 -18.32 22.46 -21.80
N ALA A 234 -17.31 21.62 -22.01
CA ALA A 234 -17.46 20.28 -22.56
C ALA A 234 -18.42 19.41 -21.72
N LEU A 235 -18.18 19.32 -20.41
CA LEU A 235 -19.02 18.53 -19.50
C LEU A 235 -20.45 19.05 -19.43
N ARG A 236 -20.64 20.35 -19.35
CA ARG A 236 -21.98 20.97 -19.37
C ARG A 236 -22.76 20.63 -20.64
N LYS A 237 -22.09 20.69 -21.80
CA LYS A 237 -22.66 20.33 -23.11
C LYS A 237 -23.09 18.85 -23.13
N ILE A 238 -22.18 17.94 -22.73
CA ILE A 238 -22.44 16.49 -22.75
C ILE A 238 -23.58 16.14 -21.79
N VAL A 239 -23.53 16.62 -20.53
CA VAL A 239 -24.58 16.33 -19.55
C VAL A 239 -25.95 16.91 -19.99
N SER A 240 -25.96 18.07 -20.63
CA SER A 240 -27.22 18.65 -21.17
C SER A 240 -27.82 17.81 -22.29
N GLN A 241 -26.98 17.12 -23.10
CA GLN A 241 -27.48 16.20 -24.12
C GLN A 241 -28.13 14.94 -23.52
N TYR A 242 -27.72 14.54 -22.32
CA TYR A 242 -28.21 13.36 -21.59
C TYR A 242 -29.28 13.72 -20.55
N LYS A 243 -29.99 14.83 -20.72
CA LYS A 243 -31.04 15.26 -19.80
C LYS A 243 -32.16 14.19 -19.66
N GLY A 244 -32.40 13.75 -18.44
CA GLY A 244 -33.37 12.67 -18.13
C GLY A 244 -32.76 11.27 -18.09
N GLU A 245 -31.50 11.12 -18.46
CA GLU A 245 -30.73 9.87 -18.31
C GLU A 245 -29.96 9.86 -16.98
N LYS A 246 -29.69 8.67 -16.44
CA LYS A 246 -28.82 8.47 -15.28
C LYS A 246 -27.37 8.37 -15.72
N VAL A 247 -26.56 9.32 -15.26
CA VAL A 247 -25.16 9.45 -15.68
C VAL A 247 -24.22 9.24 -14.49
N ILE A 248 -23.18 8.41 -14.65
CA ILE A 248 -22.06 8.38 -13.72
C ILE A 248 -20.85 9.00 -14.41
N ILE A 249 -20.26 10.01 -13.75
CA ILE A 249 -19.00 10.65 -14.17
C ILE A 249 -17.88 10.11 -13.29
N PHE A 250 -17.01 9.29 -13.84
CA PHE A 250 -15.84 8.80 -13.14
C PHE A 250 -14.67 9.78 -13.25
N VAL A 251 -14.04 10.01 -12.12
CA VAL A 251 -12.86 10.88 -12.01
C VAL A 251 -11.74 10.16 -11.24
N ASN A 252 -10.51 10.57 -11.47
CA ASN A 252 -9.35 9.96 -10.84
C ASN A 252 -8.95 10.61 -9.50
N SER A 253 -9.58 11.73 -9.09
CA SER A 253 -9.31 12.37 -7.80
C SER A 253 -10.56 12.94 -7.14
N ARG A 254 -10.56 13.01 -5.81
CA ARG A 254 -11.65 13.59 -5.00
C ARG A 254 -11.81 15.07 -5.26
N SER A 255 -10.69 15.80 -5.40
CA SER A 255 -10.70 17.24 -5.69
C SER A 255 -11.31 17.54 -7.05
N LEU A 256 -11.02 16.70 -8.05
CA LEU A 256 -11.65 16.83 -9.37
C LEU A 256 -13.15 16.53 -9.28
N ALA A 257 -13.57 15.56 -8.44
CA ALA A 257 -14.99 15.28 -8.20
C ALA A 257 -15.73 16.51 -7.67
N GLU A 258 -15.20 17.17 -6.65
CA GLU A 258 -15.79 18.38 -6.05
C GLU A 258 -15.78 19.56 -7.05
N LYS A 259 -14.71 19.69 -7.83
CA LYS A 259 -14.60 20.72 -8.87
C LYS A 259 -15.67 20.52 -9.96
N ILE A 260 -15.87 19.30 -10.43
CA ILE A 260 -16.89 18.99 -11.45
C ILE A 260 -18.29 19.14 -10.86
N HIS A 261 -18.50 18.81 -9.59
CA HIS A 261 -19.77 19.09 -8.92
C HIS A 261 -20.13 20.59 -9.03
N SER A 262 -19.17 21.48 -8.74
CA SER A 262 -19.41 22.92 -8.89
C SER A 262 -19.69 23.38 -10.33
N TYR A 263 -19.31 22.59 -11.34
CA TYR A 263 -19.59 22.90 -12.74
C TYR A 263 -21.01 22.53 -13.19
N LEU A 264 -21.61 21.53 -12.51
CA LEU A 264 -22.84 20.88 -12.96
C LEU A 264 -24.06 21.08 -12.02
N SER A 265 -23.85 21.61 -10.82
CA SER A 265 -24.86 21.69 -9.76
C SER A 265 -26.06 22.55 -10.11
N ASP A 266 -25.94 23.46 -11.06
CA ASP A 266 -27.02 24.32 -11.57
C ASP A 266 -27.78 23.72 -12.77
N LEU A 267 -27.28 22.64 -13.36
CA LEU A 267 -27.85 22.00 -14.55
C LEU A 267 -28.73 20.80 -14.23
N SER A 268 -28.38 20.03 -13.21
CA SER A 268 -28.95 18.72 -12.90
C SER A 268 -28.90 18.44 -11.40
N ARG A 269 -29.64 17.43 -10.94
CA ARG A 269 -29.57 16.90 -9.58
C ARG A 269 -28.28 16.07 -9.46
N VAL A 270 -27.18 16.73 -9.03
CA VAL A 270 -25.84 16.17 -8.99
C VAL A 270 -25.44 15.78 -7.57
N ALA A 271 -24.78 14.64 -7.40
CA ALA A 271 -24.17 14.23 -6.16
C ALA A 271 -22.72 13.76 -6.36
N VAL A 272 -21.91 13.82 -5.30
CA VAL A 272 -20.53 13.34 -5.30
C VAL A 272 -20.43 12.07 -4.46
N HIS A 273 -19.70 11.06 -4.94
CA HIS A 273 -19.53 9.77 -4.28
C HIS A 273 -18.04 9.36 -4.23
N HIS A 274 -17.39 9.59 -3.10
CA HIS A 274 -15.99 9.19 -2.87
C HIS A 274 -15.75 8.70 -1.43
N SER A 275 -14.58 8.16 -1.15
CA SER A 275 -14.26 7.50 0.12
C SER A 275 -14.41 8.41 1.35
N SER A 276 -14.21 9.72 1.22
CA SER A 276 -14.30 10.67 2.35
C SER A 276 -15.75 11.02 2.78
N ILE A 277 -16.75 10.60 2.02
CA ILE A 277 -18.16 10.80 2.39
C ILE A 277 -18.58 9.71 3.39
N SER A 278 -19.43 10.07 4.37
CA SER A 278 -19.89 9.12 5.38
C SER A 278 -20.62 7.92 4.76
N GLY A 279 -20.59 6.75 5.42
CA GLY A 279 -21.27 5.55 4.95
C GLY A 279 -22.77 5.78 4.72
N HIS A 280 -23.43 6.45 5.67
CA HIS A 280 -24.86 6.78 5.57
C HIS A 280 -25.17 7.68 4.35
N SER A 281 -24.34 8.68 4.09
CA SER A 281 -24.52 9.58 2.93
C SER A 281 -24.29 8.83 1.61
N LYS A 282 -23.36 7.86 1.57
CA LYS A 282 -23.14 7.00 0.39
C LYS A 282 -24.39 6.16 0.09
N GLU A 283 -24.91 5.46 1.08
CA GLU A 283 -26.14 4.65 0.94
C GLU A 283 -27.34 5.50 0.49
N GLU A 284 -27.43 6.72 0.99
CA GLU A 284 -28.47 7.66 0.57
C GLU A 284 -28.33 8.08 -0.90
N ILE A 285 -27.10 8.39 -1.36
CA ILE A 285 -26.83 8.75 -2.76
C ILE A 285 -27.13 7.54 -3.67
N GLU A 286 -26.68 6.35 -3.32
CA GLU A 286 -26.94 5.12 -4.06
C GLU A 286 -28.44 4.84 -4.18
N ARG A 287 -29.20 4.98 -3.09
CA ARG A 287 -30.65 4.85 -3.07
C ARG A 287 -31.32 5.89 -3.95
N LYS A 288 -30.96 7.18 -3.82
CA LYS A 288 -31.54 8.27 -4.61
C LYS A 288 -31.25 8.11 -6.11
N LEU A 289 -30.04 7.62 -6.48
CA LEU A 289 -29.74 7.32 -7.88
C LEU A 289 -30.61 6.18 -8.41
N LYS A 290 -30.82 5.14 -7.62
CA LYS A 290 -31.71 4.01 -7.98
C LYS A 290 -33.17 4.44 -8.15
N GLU A 291 -33.66 5.25 -7.22
CA GLU A 291 -35.03 5.75 -7.20
C GLU A 291 -35.29 6.92 -8.18
N GLY A 292 -34.28 7.44 -8.86
CA GLY A 292 -34.39 8.57 -9.79
C GLY A 292 -34.45 9.96 -9.10
N GLY A 293 -34.00 10.06 -7.86
CA GLY A 293 -33.85 11.31 -7.13
C GLY A 293 -32.56 12.09 -7.47
N ILE A 294 -31.61 11.45 -8.14
CA ILE A 294 -30.34 12.01 -8.64
C ILE A 294 -30.22 11.63 -10.10
N ASP A 295 -29.77 12.56 -10.95
CA ASP A 295 -29.53 12.33 -12.37
C ASP A 295 -28.06 12.05 -12.67
N VAL A 296 -27.14 12.76 -11.99
CA VAL A 296 -25.71 12.68 -12.22
C VAL A 296 -24.98 12.37 -10.92
N VAL A 297 -24.16 11.33 -10.92
CA VAL A 297 -23.25 11.03 -9.80
C VAL A 297 -21.80 11.14 -10.27
N ILE A 298 -21.02 11.97 -9.60
CA ILE A 298 -19.58 12.10 -9.83
C ILE A 298 -18.87 11.19 -8.84
N ALA A 299 -18.16 10.18 -9.33
CA ALA A 299 -17.57 9.14 -8.52
C ALA A 299 -16.08 8.93 -8.77
N THR A 300 -15.37 8.52 -7.72
CA THR A 300 -14.05 7.92 -7.84
C THR A 300 -14.19 6.40 -7.97
N LYS A 301 -13.18 5.61 -7.61
CA LYS A 301 -13.25 4.12 -7.64
C LYS A 301 -14.43 3.52 -6.83
N THR A 302 -15.11 4.29 -5.99
CA THR A 302 -16.13 3.78 -5.07
C THR A 302 -17.37 3.18 -5.73
N LEU A 303 -17.69 3.59 -6.96
CA LEU A 303 -18.77 3.00 -7.76
C LEU A 303 -18.27 2.10 -8.90
N GLU A 304 -16.97 1.84 -8.97
CA GLU A 304 -16.37 0.93 -9.95
C GLU A 304 -16.73 -0.53 -9.68
N LEU A 305 -16.84 -0.91 -8.40
CA LEU A 305 -17.07 -2.28 -7.95
C LEU A 305 -18.51 -2.48 -7.48
N GLY A 306 -19.17 -3.49 -8.01
CA GLY A 306 -20.32 -4.26 -7.55
C GLY A 306 -21.53 -3.60 -6.85
N VAL A 307 -21.48 -2.30 -6.53
CA VAL A 307 -22.61 -1.61 -5.87
C VAL A 307 -23.81 -1.55 -6.83
N ASP A 308 -24.98 -1.98 -6.38
CA ASP A 308 -26.21 -1.89 -7.16
C ASP A 308 -26.77 -0.44 -7.15
N VAL A 309 -26.41 0.29 -8.17
CA VAL A 309 -26.90 1.66 -8.40
C VAL A 309 -28.13 1.71 -9.33
N GLY A 310 -28.71 0.55 -9.67
CA GLY A 310 -29.78 0.42 -10.65
C GLY A 310 -29.27 0.59 -12.09
N ASN A 311 -30.20 0.79 -13.01
CA ASN A 311 -29.84 1.02 -14.42
C ASN A 311 -29.19 2.39 -14.56
N VAL A 312 -27.95 2.40 -15.05
CA VAL A 312 -27.21 3.60 -15.45
C VAL A 312 -27.23 3.64 -16.97
N ASP A 313 -27.53 4.78 -17.53
CA ASP A 313 -27.68 4.92 -18.97
C ASP A 313 -26.36 5.30 -19.64
N ARG A 314 -25.55 6.15 -18.98
CA ARG A 314 -24.30 6.70 -19.54
C ARG A 314 -23.15 6.71 -18.55
N ILE A 315 -21.97 6.42 -19.07
CA ILE A 315 -20.70 6.54 -18.34
C ILE A 315 -19.83 7.60 -19.01
N ILE A 316 -19.36 8.55 -18.21
CA ILE A 316 -18.39 9.56 -18.62
C ILE A 316 -17.13 9.37 -17.77
N HIS A 317 -15.97 9.43 -18.41
CA HIS A 317 -14.68 9.51 -17.75
C HIS A 317 -14.09 10.90 -17.92
N VAL A 318 -13.50 11.47 -16.90
CA VAL A 318 -12.72 12.70 -17.00
C VAL A 318 -11.24 12.37 -16.81
N GLY A 319 -10.48 12.53 -17.87
CA GLY A 319 -9.12 12.03 -18.03
C GLY A 319 -9.07 10.53 -18.36
N PRO A 320 -7.89 10.02 -18.81
CA PRO A 320 -7.74 8.62 -19.17
C PRO A 320 -7.88 7.70 -17.96
N PRO A 321 -8.54 6.54 -18.08
CA PRO A 321 -8.51 5.49 -17.08
C PRO A 321 -7.08 4.97 -16.85
N THR A 322 -6.77 4.58 -15.62
CA THR A 322 -5.42 4.14 -15.26
C THR A 322 -5.10 2.71 -15.72
N SER A 323 -6.12 1.92 -16.06
CA SER A 323 -6.01 0.58 -16.61
C SER A 323 -7.18 0.27 -17.54
N VAL A 324 -6.99 -0.66 -18.47
CA VAL A 324 -8.04 -1.17 -19.35
C VAL A 324 -9.12 -1.86 -18.53
N THR A 325 -8.72 -2.65 -17.54
CA THR A 325 -9.62 -3.35 -16.62
C THR A 325 -10.56 -2.37 -15.91
N SER A 326 -10.03 -1.25 -15.40
CA SER A 326 -10.84 -0.20 -14.76
C SER A 326 -11.83 0.45 -15.74
N LEU A 327 -11.41 0.74 -16.97
CA LEU A 327 -12.31 1.26 -18.00
C LEU A 327 -13.48 0.30 -18.25
N LEU A 328 -13.20 -0.99 -18.44
CA LEU A 328 -14.24 -1.98 -18.75
C LEU A 328 -15.20 -2.21 -17.57
N GLN A 329 -14.70 -2.19 -16.33
CA GLN A 329 -15.52 -2.31 -15.12
C GLN A 329 -16.49 -1.11 -14.97
N ARG A 330 -16.00 0.12 -15.23
CA ARG A 330 -16.77 1.35 -15.18
C ARG A 330 -17.78 1.40 -16.34
N ALA A 331 -17.34 1.18 -17.56
CA ALA A 331 -18.21 1.12 -18.74
C ALA A 331 -19.27 0.03 -18.61
N GLY A 332 -18.94 -1.09 -17.98
CA GLY A 332 -19.87 -2.18 -17.68
C GLY A 332 -21.00 -1.83 -16.74
N ARG A 333 -21.00 -0.65 -16.07
CA ARG A 333 -22.08 -0.13 -15.26
C ARG A 333 -23.26 0.39 -16.11
N ALA A 334 -23.00 0.80 -17.36
CA ALA A 334 -24.05 1.10 -18.34
C ALA A 334 -24.45 -0.18 -19.07
N GLY A 335 -25.74 -0.28 -19.45
CA GLY A 335 -26.24 -1.38 -20.25
C GLY A 335 -26.24 -2.73 -19.53
N HIS A 336 -26.97 -2.85 -18.43
CA HIS A 336 -27.08 -4.09 -17.65
C HIS A 336 -27.73 -5.29 -18.37
N THR A 337 -28.24 -5.11 -19.58
CA THR A 337 -28.86 -6.20 -20.36
C THR A 337 -27.81 -6.85 -21.23
N VAL A 338 -27.71 -8.18 -21.15
CA VAL A 338 -26.83 -8.97 -22.03
C VAL A 338 -27.27 -8.73 -23.47
N GLY A 339 -26.29 -8.47 -24.36
CA GLY A 339 -26.52 -8.18 -25.77
C GLY A 339 -26.64 -6.69 -26.13
N LYS A 340 -26.60 -5.79 -25.14
CA LYS A 340 -26.48 -4.34 -25.42
C LYS A 340 -25.02 -3.88 -25.35
N VAL A 341 -24.62 -3.06 -26.30
CA VAL A 341 -23.32 -2.38 -26.31
C VAL A 341 -23.22 -1.41 -25.14
N SER A 342 -22.18 -1.48 -24.35
CA SER A 342 -21.92 -0.52 -23.27
C SER A 342 -21.23 0.71 -23.83
N GLU A 343 -21.87 1.88 -23.68
CA GLU A 343 -21.35 3.14 -24.16
C GLU A 343 -20.61 3.90 -23.05
N ALA A 344 -19.43 4.41 -23.38
CA ALA A 344 -18.63 5.27 -22.50
C ALA A 344 -18.00 6.42 -23.27
N VAL A 345 -17.90 7.58 -22.62
CA VAL A 345 -17.24 8.77 -23.17
C VAL A 345 -16.07 9.13 -22.27
N ILE A 346 -14.89 9.35 -22.86
CA ILE A 346 -13.70 9.87 -22.14
C ILE A 346 -13.52 11.32 -22.57
N VAL A 347 -13.51 12.26 -21.63
CA VAL A 347 -13.34 13.70 -21.86
C VAL A 347 -11.97 14.11 -21.31
N THR A 348 -11.17 14.78 -22.13
CA THR A 348 -9.81 15.23 -21.78
C THR A 348 -9.64 16.71 -22.13
N ASP A 349 -8.74 17.41 -21.41
CA ASP A 349 -8.45 18.84 -21.60
C ASP A 349 -7.04 19.10 -22.16
N ASN A 350 -6.24 18.05 -22.35
CA ASN A 350 -4.90 18.14 -22.90
C ASN A 350 -4.57 17.02 -23.88
N ASP A 351 -3.55 17.23 -24.72
CA ASP A 351 -3.22 16.32 -25.83
C ASP A 351 -2.69 14.96 -25.37
N LEU A 352 -1.89 14.90 -24.28
CA LEU A 352 -1.37 13.62 -23.84
C LEU A 352 -2.46 12.74 -23.25
N ASP A 353 -3.35 13.31 -22.42
CA ASP A 353 -4.50 12.56 -21.86
C ASP A 353 -5.41 12.07 -22.99
N TYR A 354 -5.52 12.85 -24.07
CA TYR A 354 -6.27 12.44 -25.25
C TYR A 354 -5.62 11.20 -25.91
N ILE A 355 -4.31 11.24 -26.17
CA ILE A 355 -3.58 10.13 -26.82
C ILE A 355 -3.56 8.89 -25.93
N LEU A 356 -3.35 9.06 -24.63
CA LEU A 356 -3.47 7.96 -23.64
C LEU A 356 -4.88 7.34 -23.67
N SER A 357 -5.93 8.18 -23.79
CA SER A 357 -7.30 7.68 -23.89
C SER A 357 -7.55 6.89 -25.18
N LEU A 358 -6.94 7.29 -26.30
CA LEU A 358 -6.99 6.51 -27.54
C LEU A 358 -6.28 5.16 -27.39
N ALA A 359 -5.13 5.12 -26.70
CA ALA A 359 -4.43 3.88 -26.43
C ALA A 359 -5.27 2.92 -25.55
N VAL A 360 -5.86 3.45 -24.47
CA VAL A 360 -6.75 2.66 -23.58
C VAL A 360 -7.98 2.16 -24.35
N LYS A 361 -8.62 3.01 -25.17
CA LYS A 361 -9.75 2.63 -26.03
C LYS A 361 -9.39 1.48 -26.94
N SER A 362 -8.29 1.60 -27.69
CA SER A 362 -7.82 0.58 -28.63
C SER A 362 -7.58 -0.78 -27.96
N LEU A 363 -6.96 -0.80 -26.78
CA LEU A 363 -6.76 -2.02 -25.98
C LEU A 363 -8.08 -2.62 -25.51
N ALA A 364 -9.01 -1.78 -25.03
CA ALA A 364 -10.32 -2.21 -24.57
C ALA A 364 -11.15 -2.85 -25.68
N GLU A 365 -11.18 -2.26 -26.86
CA GLU A 365 -11.88 -2.78 -28.05
C GLU A 365 -11.26 -4.08 -28.54
N LYS A 366 -9.94 -4.22 -28.48
CA LYS A 366 -9.22 -5.48 -28.75
C LYS A 366 -9.40 -6.54 -27.66
N GLY A 367 -9.90 -6.15 -26.48
CA GLY A 367 -10.07 -7.05 -25.32
C GLY A 367 -8.74 -7.46 -24.68
N VAL A 368 -7.70 -6.64 -24.82
CA VAL A 368 -6.39 -6.86 -24.19
C VAL A 368 -6.39 -6.25 -22.79
N LEU A 369 -6.07 -7.04 -21.78
CA LEU A 369 -6.12 -6.67 -20.36
C LEU A 369 -4.75 -6.81 -19.73
N GLU A 370 -4.55 -6.07 -18.64
CA GLU A 370 -3.35 -6.14 -17.83
C GLU A 370 -3.15 -7.54 -17.23
N PRO A 371 -1.93 -8.09 -17.23
CA PRO A 371 -1.63 -9.30 -16.50
C PRO A 371 -1.78 -9.02 -14.98
N PRO A 372 -2.36 -9.96 -14.21
CA PRO A 372 -2.45 -9.79 -12.77
C PRO A 372 -1.06 -9.85 -12.11
N PRO A 373 -0.76 -8.99 -11.13
CA PRO A 373 0.49 -9.08 -10.39
C PRO A 373 0.55 -10.41 -9.62
N LYS A 374 1.73 -11.04 -9.60
CA LYS A 374 1.97 -12.24 -8.80
C LYS A 374 1.91 -11.91 -7.33
N LEU A 375 1.12 -12.65 -6.57
CA LEU A 375 1.02 -12.51 -5.13
C LEU A 375 2.28 -13.05 -4.46
N PRO A 376 3.07 -12.25 -3.70
CA PRO A 376 4.20 -12.76 -2.95
C PRO A 376 3.77 -13.30 -1.58
N CYS A 377 4.66 -14.06 -0.93
CA CYS A 377 4.48 -14.38 0.48
C CYS A 377 4.88 -13.17 1.34
N PHE A 378 3.93 -12.52 1.97
CA PHE A 378 4.13 -11.41 2.90
C PHE A 378 4.36 -11.91 4.32
N LEU A 379 5.54 -11.64 4.89
CA LEU A 379 5.91 -12.17 6.21
C LEU A 379 5.09 -11.56 7.36
N ASP A 380 4.61 -10.34 7.22
CA ASP A 380 3.72 -9.72 8.20
C ASP A 380 2.34 -10.38 8.23
N VAL A 381 1.84 -10.86 7.10
CA VAL A 381 0.60 -11.65 7.05
C VAL A 381 0.82 -13.00 7.72
N VAL A 382 1.92 -13.70 7.42
CA VAL A 382 2.28 -14.97 8.07
C VAL A 382 2.44 -14.78 9.59
N ALA A 383 3.10 -13.71 10.03
CA ALA A 383 3.25 -13.38 11.44
C ALA A 383 1.91 -13.15 12.14
N ARG A 384 0.99 -12.42 11.50
CA ARG A 384 -0.37 -12.19 12.03
C ARG A 384 -1.16 -13.48 12.14
N GLU A 385 -1.09 -14.35 11.14
CA GLU A 385 -1.77 -15.65 11.19
C GLU A 385 -1.20 -16.57 12.28
N ALA A 386 0.11 -16.50 12.55
CA ALA A 386 0.69 -17.20 13.70
C ALA A 386 0.11 -16.67 15.03
N ILE A 387 -0.05 -15.36 15.16
CA ILE A 387 -0.70 -14.73 16.32
C ILE A 387 -2.18 -15.15 16.38
N GLY A 388 -2.90 -15.17 15.26
CA GLY A 388 -4.28 -15.63 15.17
C GLY A 388 -4.45 -17.09 15.61
N CYS A 389 -3.57 -17.98 15.14
CA CYS A 389 -3.52 -19.38 15.59
C CYS A 389 -3.32 -19.49 17.11
N ALA A 390 -2.45 -18.67 17.68
CA ALA A 390 -2.23 -18.64 19.12
C ALA A 390 -3.44 -18.09 19.89
N LEU A 391 -4.14 -17.07 19.34
CA LEU A 391 -5.37 -16.50 19.92
C LEU A 391 -6.52 -17.51 19.92
N SER A 392 -6.60 -18.35 18.90
CA SER A 392 -7.67 -19.37 18.77
C SER A 392 -7.63 -20.41 19.86
N LYS A 393 -6.48 -20.62 20.53
CA LYS A 393 -6.24 -21.65 21.56
C LYS A 393 -6.46 -23.09 21.06
N GLU A 394 -6.35 -23.31 19.76
CA GLU A 394 -6.48 -24.66 19.16
C GLU A 394 -5.24 -25.53 19.40
N GLY A 395 -4.16 -24.93 19.86
CA GLY A 395 -2.91 -25.63 20.19
C GLY A 395 -2.14 -26.10 18.96
N ILE A 396 -2.17 -25.32 17.88
CA ILE A 396 -1.42 -25.58 16.63
C ILE A 396 0.08 -25.60 16.93
N SER A 397 0.75 -26.68 16.53
CA SER A 397 2.20 -26.82 16.67
C SER A 397 2.96 -26.00 15.62
N VAL A 398 4.23 -25.70 15.90
CA VAL A 398 5.12 -25.02 14.95
C VAL A 398 5.24 -25.80 13.63
N SER A 399 5.27 -27.13 13.69
CA SER A 399 5.36 -27.99 12.51
C SER A 399 4.07 -27.99 11.67
N GLU A 400 2.91 -28.02 12.32
CA GLU A 400 1.62 -27.91 11.64
C GLU A 400 1.47 -26.53 10.99
N PHE A 401 1.84 -25.47 11.69
CA PHE A 401 1.82 -24.10 11.13
C PHE A 401 2.76 -23.99 9.92
N GLN A 402 3.99 -24.51 10.01
CA GLN A 402 4.94 -24.53 8.89
C GLN A 402 4.37 -25.28 7.68
N SER A 403 3.78 -26.46 7.90
CA SER A 403 3.17 -27.28 6.82
C SER A 403 1.99 -26.55 6.16
N MET A 404 1.16 -25.91 6.97
CA MET A 404 0.02 -25.12 6.51
C MET A 404 0.47 -23.94 5.64
N ILE A 405 1.47 -23.18 6.06
CA ILE A 405 2.00 -22.05 5.28
C ILE A 405 2.62 -22.56 3.97
N ASN A 406 3.39 -23.62 4.00
CA ASN A 406 4.07 -24.16 2.81
C ASN A 406 3.10 -24.83 1.80
N SER A 407 1.86 -25.14 2.19
CA SER A 407 0.84 -25.65 1.24
C SER A 407 0.33 -24.54 0.31
N ILE A 408 0.60 -23.26 0.62
CA ILE A 408 0.12 -22.11 -0.14
C ILE A 408 1.20 -21.70 -1.16
N PRO A 409 0.94 -21.76 -2.47
CA PRO A 409 1.94 -21.57 -3.53
C PRO A 409 2.88 -20.37 -3.37
N PRO A 410 2.43 -19.16 -2.96
CA PRO A 410 3.35 -18.03 -2.72
C PRO A 410 4.33 -18.24 -1.55
N CYS A 411 4.07 -19.21 -0.66
CA CYS A 411 4.80 -19.40 0.59
C CYS A 411 5.49 -20.78 0.72
N THR A 412 5.64 -21.53 -0.35
CA THR A 412 6.18 -22.91 -0.33
C THR A 412 7.55 -23.04 0.32
N ASP A 413 8.41 -22.02 0.17
CA ASP A 413 9.80 -22.05 0.62
C ASP A 413 10.08 -21.19 1.87
N ILE A 414 9.02 -20.72 2.53
CA ILE A 414 9.15 -19.85 3.71
C ILE A 414 9.49 -20.66 4.95
N ASN A 415 10.57 -20.28 5.64
CA ASN A 415 10.90 -20.78 6.96
C ASN A 415 10.22 -19.92 8.03
N VAL A 416 9.14 -20.42 8.64
CA VAL A 416 8.40 -19.67 9.68
C VAL A 416 9.16 -19.50 10.97
N LYS A 417 10.22 -20.30 11.22
CA LYS A 417 10.97 -20.27 12.49
C LYS A 417 11.61 -18.91 12.77
N GLU A 418 12.12 -18.22 11.74
CA GLU A 418 12.71 -16.88 11.88
C GLU A 418 11.66 -15.86 12.33
N ILE A 419 10.45 -15.93 11.73
CA ILE A 419 9.31 -15.08 12.09
C ILE A 419 8.86 -15.36 13.54
N LEU A 420 8.66 -16.63 13.87
CA LEU A 420 8.21 -17.06 15.20
C LEU A 420 9.20 -16.66 16.30
N LYS A 421 10.50 -16.81 16.02
CA LYS A 421 11.57 -16.40 16.94
C LYS A 421 11.51 -14.89 17.20
N LEU A 422 11.37 -14.07 16.14
CA LEU A 422 11.23 -12.62 16.31
C LEU A 422 10.02 -12.27 17.19
N LEU A 423 8.86 -12.90 16.95
CA LEU A 423 7.65 -12.65 17.74
C LEU A 423 7.80 -13.13 19.20
N GLU A 424 8.54 -14.20 19.44
CA GLU A 424 8.86 -14.72 20.76
C GLU A 424 9.83 -13.81 21.51
N ASP A 425 10.91 -13.36 20.87
CA ASP A 425 11.88 -12.42 21.41
C ASP A 425 11.23 -11.08 21.82
N LYS A 426 10.17 -10.67 21.10
CA LYS A 426 9.36 -9.49 21.45
C LYS A 426 8.27 -9.78 22.48
N GLY A 427 8.11 -11.02 22.94
CA GLY A 427 7.09 -11.42 23.90
C GLY A 427 5.66 -11.34 23.36
N ILE A 428 5.48 -11.27 22.03
CA ILE A 428 4.17 -11.28 21.36
C ILE A 428 3.61 -12.70 21.34
N LEU A 429 4.45 -13.67 21.00
CA LEU A 429 4.16 -15.10 21.09
C LEU A 429 5.01 -15.79 22.15
N ARG A 430 4.63 -17.00 22.49
CA ARG A 430 5.40 -17.99 23.25
C ARG A 430 5.24 -19.34 22.58
N ILE A 431 6.28 -20.14 22.57
CA ILE A 431 6.22 -21.53 22.13
C ILE A 431 6.26 -22.40 23.38
N VAL A 432 5.14 -23.07 23.69
CA VAL A 432 5.00 -23.95 24.85
C VAL A 432 4.69 -25.35 24.32
N ASP A 433 5.49 -26.35 24.67
CA ASP A 433 5.37 -27.73 24.20
C ASP A 433 5.23 -27.81 22.66
N SER A 434 6.06 -27.04 21.94
CA SER A 434 6.04 -26.92 20.48
C SER A 434 4.76 -26.30 19.89
N LYS A 435 3.87 -25.75 20.72
CA LYS A 435 2.60 -25.12 20.31
C LYS A 435 2.65 -23.62 20.45
N LEU A 436 1.95 -22.95 19.54
CA LEU A 436 1.83 -21.48 19.53
C LEU A 436 0.89 -21.02 20.63
N SER A 437 1.33 -20.06 21.43
CA SER A 437 0.58 -19.44 22.53
C SER A 437 0.81 -17.93 22.54
N ILE A 438 -0.16 -17.15 23.05
CA ILE A 438 -0.03 -15.69 23.12
C ILE A 438 0.94 -15.27 24.22
N GLY A 439 1.85 -14.36 23.88
CA GLY A 439 2.74 -13.70 24.83
C GLY A 439 2.09 -12.49 25.50
N GLY A 440 2.58 -12.16 26.70
CA GLY A 440 2.00 -11.07 27.51
C GLY A 440 2.13 -9.67 26.87
N TYR A 441 3.11 -9.47 26.02
CA TYR A 441 3.32 -8.18 25.35
C TYR A 441 2.26 -7.87 24.29
N PHE A 442 1.65 -8.90 23.69
CA PHE A 442 0.57 -8.72 22.71
C PHE A 442 -0.57 -7.87 23.27
N TYR A 443 -1.05 -8.15 24.47
CA TYR A 443 -2.15 -7.38 25.07
C TYR A 443 -1.76 -5.94 25.41
N LYS A 444 -0.50 -5.69 25.78
CA LYS A 444 0.02 -4.33 25.98
C LYS A 444 0.06 -3.55 24.66
N LEU A 445 0.54 -4.19 23.59
CA LEU A 445 0.64 -3.59 22.26
C LEU A 445 -0.73 -3.20 21.70
N TRP A 446 -1.74 -4.04 21.89
CA TRP A 446 -3.08 -3.87 21.33
C TRP A 446 -4.12 -3.38 22.37
N SER A 447 -3.68 -2.85 23.50
CA SER A 447 -4.54 -2.06 24.41
C SER A 447 -4.84 -0.68 23.82
N LYS A 448 -5.82 0.02 24.38
CA LYS A 448 -6.16 1.40 23.96
C LYS A 448 -4.99 2.38 24.10
N GLU A 449 -4.07 2.12 25.00
CA GLU A 449 -2.89 2.94 25.30
C GLU A 449 -1.64 2.44 24.55
N GLY A 450 -1.72 1.28 23.89
CA GLY A 450 -0.58 0.68 23.18
C GLY A 450 -0.40 1.22 21.77
N ALA A 451 0.79 0.98 21.19
CA ALA A 451 1.17 1.42 19.86
C ALA A 451 0.24 0.92 18.74
N GLY A 452 -0.37 -0.27 18.90
CA GLY A 452 -1.34 -0.85 17.97
C GLY A 452 -2.76 -0.32 18.15
N GLY A 453 -3.08 0.28 19.29
CA GLY A 453 -4.41 0.78 19.64
C GLY A 453 -5.45 -0.34 19.81
N ASP A 454 -6.63 -0.18 19.26
CA ASP A 454 -7.73 -1.13 19.40
C ASP A 454 -7.43 -2.48 18.72
N ILE A 455 -7.57 -3.61 19.44
CA ILE A 455 -7.37 -4.98 18.94
C ILE A 455 -8.17 -5.26 17.63
N ARG A 456 -9.28 -4.57 17.41
CA ARG A 456 -10.06 -4.72 16.18
C ARG A 456 -9.28 -4.27 14.95
N LYS A 457 -8.32 -3.34 15.10
CA LYS A 457 -7.43 -2.90 14.03
C LYS A 457 -6.39 -3.96 13.67
N PHE A 458 -6.04 -4.85 14.60
CA PHE A 458 -5.15 -5.96 14.32
C PHE A 458 -5.64 -6.82 13.15
N PHE A 459 -6.95 -7.03 13.06
CA PHE A 459 -7.56 -7.86 12.01
C PHE A 459 -7.76 -7.14 10.67
N SER A 460 -7.41 -5.86 10.54
CA SER A 460 -7.56 -5.11 9.30
C SER A 460 -6.23 -5.02 8.55
N LEU A 461 -6.17 -5.61 7.36
CA LEU A 461 -5.09 -5.40 6.38
C LEU A 461 -5.45 -4.32 5.34
N ILE A 462 -6.62 -3.72 5.45
CA ILE A 462 -6.99 -2.60 4.59
C ILE A 462 -6.22 -1.39 5.10
N PRO A 463 -5.32 -0.79 4.28
CA PRO A 463 -4.75 0.49 4.62
C PRO A 463 -5.89 1.46 4.91
N ASN A 464 -5.86 2.10 6.08
CA ASN A 464 -6.83 3.14 6.38
C ASN A 464 -6.52 4.35 5.48
N ASN A 465 -7.04 4.33 4.24
CA ASN A 465 -6.89 5.43 3.28
C ASN A 465 -7.52 6.74 3.78
N ASP A 466 -8.33 6.69 4.85
CA ASP A 466 -8.92 7.85 5.52
C ASP A 466 -8.02 8.42 6.63
N GLU A 467 -6.87 7.82 6.89
CA GLU A 467 -5.93 8.34 7.86
C GLU A 467 -5.23 9.58 7.32
N LYS A 468 -5.50 10.72 7.95
CA LYS A 468 -4.92 12.02 7.62
C LYS A 468 -3.79 12.36 8.58
N PHE A 469 -2.85 13.15 8.12
CA PHE A 469 -1.91 13.82 9.00
C PHE A 469 -2.60 15.01 9.67
N ILE A 470 -2.53 15.08 10.99
CA ILE A 470 -3.02 16.23 11.76
C ILE A 470 -1.97 17.32 11.68
N VAL A 471 -2.37 18.55 11.34
CA VAL A 471 -1.48 19.70 11.31
C VAL A 471 -1.58 20.45 12.64
N LYS A 472 -0.45 20.63 13.31
CA LYS A 472 -0.39 21.24 14.64
C LYS A 472 0.56 22.43 14.69
N VAL A 473 0.19 23.42 15.55
CA VAL A 473 1.05 24.49 16.02
C VAL A 473 1.19 24.31 17.53
N GLY A 474 2.33 23.83 18.00
CA GLY A 474 2.42 23.32 19.37
C GLY A 474 1.40 22.20 19.59
N ASP A 475 0.59 22.31 20.65
CA ASP A 475 -0.46 21.32 20.94
C ASP A 475 -1.79 21.58 20.22
N LYS A 476 -1.93 22.72 19.52
CA LYS A 476 -3.18 23.09 18.87
C LYS A 476 -3.28 22.55 17.46
N GLU A 477 -4.34 21.78 17.18
CA GLU A 477 -4.69 21.35 15.85
C GLU A 477 -5.26 22.51 15.02
N ILE A 478 -4.76 22.66 13.76
CA ILE A 478 -5.20 23.71 12.83
C ILE A 478 -5.80 23.16 11.54
N GLY A 479 -5.74 21.85 11.35
CA GLY A 479 -6.29 21.20 10.18
C GLY A 479 -5.70 19.81 9.96
N SER A 480 -5.98 19.23 8.80
CA SER A 480 -5.45 17.91 8.40
C SER A 480 -5.05 17.88 6.93
N LEU A 481 -4.07 17.05 6.60
CA LEU A 481 -3.56 16.82 5.25
C LEU A 481 -3.70 15.35 4.87
N ASP A 482 -3.86 15.09 3.58
CA ASP A 482 -3.92 13.73 3.03
C ASP A 482 -2.55 13.04 3.17
N THR A 483 -2.58 11.75 3.52
CA THR A 483 -1.35 10.95 3.68
C THR A 483 -0.51 10.93 2.41
N THR A 484 -1.12 10.78 1.24
CA THR A 484 -0.39 10.74 -0.03
C THR A 484 0.27 12.08 -0.33
N TYR A 485 -0.42 13.19 -0.08
CA TYR A 485 0.14 14.53 -0.23
C TYR A 485 1.36 14.74 0.68
N VAL A 486 1.20 14.41 1.97
CA VAL A 486 2.30 14.56 2.93
C VAL A 486 3.49 13.70 2.55
N MET A 487 3.26 12.42 2.24
CA MET A 487 4.35 11.49 1.95
C MET A 487 5.06 11.77 0.63
N LYS A 488 4.33 12.09 -0.44
CA LYS A 488 4.93 12.31 -1.75
C LYS A 488 5.45 13.72 -1.99
N TYR A 489 4.76 14.73 -1.47
CA TYR A 489 5.02 16.12 -1.89
C TYR A 489 5.48 17.03 -0.76
N LEU A 490 5.05 16.82 0.48
CA LEU A 490 5.38 17.72 1.58
C LEU A 490 6.75 17.39 2.18
N ARG A 491 7.52 18.42 2.46
CA ARG A 491 8.82 18.29 3.13
C ARG A 491 8.93 19.34 4.22
N PRO A 492 9.72 19.08 5.26
CA PRO A 492 10.11 20.14 6.21
C PRO A 492 10.70 21.33 5.47
N TRP A 493 10.35 22.51 5.93
CA TRP A 493 10.66 23.82 5.34
C TRP A 493 9.83 24.19 4.10
N ASP A 494 8.97 23.32 3.62
CA ASP A 494 7.97 23.72 2.64
C ASP A 494 7.00 24.72 3.30
N ARG A 495 6.51 25.66 2.51
CA ARG A 495 5.55 26.66 2.93
C ARG A 495 4.17 26.31 2.41
N ILE A 496 3.21 26.14 3.31
CA ILE A 496 1.85 25.72 2.96
C ILE A 496 0.82 26.73 3.44
N LYS A 497 -0.30 26.81 2.74
CA LYS A 497 -1.44 27.66 3.09
C LYS A 497 -2.60 26.81 3.58
N ILE A 498 -2.96 26.92 4.86
CA ILE A 498 -4.09 26.21 5.48
C ILE A 498 -4.95 27.20 6.26
N GLY A 499 -6.26 27.12 6.09
CA GLY A 499 -7.20 27.99 6.78
C GLY A 499 -6.99 29.48 6.48
N GLY A 500 -6.58 29.81 5.26
CA GLY A 500 -6.30 31.18 4.83
C GLY A 500 -4.96 31.77 5.33
N LYS A 501 -4.20 31.03 6.15
CA LYS A 501 -2.91 31.45 6.73
C LYS A 501 -1.77 30.64 6.13
N VAL A 502 -0.58 31.24 6.13
CA VAL A 502 0.65 30.63 5.62
C VAL A 502 1.46 30.05 6.76
N TRP A 503 2.01 28.85 6.55
CA TRP A 503 2.72 28.07 7.55
C TRP A 503 4.00 27.47 6.95
N ASP A 504 5.12 27.57 7.67
CA ASP A 504 6.33 26.80 7.39
C ASP A 504 6.19 25.43 8.05
N VAL A 505 6.42 24.35 7.31
CA VAL A 505 6.46 22.99 7.84
C VAL A 505 7.75 22.82 8.64
N VAL A 506 7.64 22.51 9.91
CA VAL A 506 8.79 22.33 10.82
C VAL A 506 9.19 20.87 10.86
N ASN A 507 8.21 19.98 11.04
CA ASN A 507 8.43 18.55 11.19
C ASN A 507 7.24 17.73 10.63
N ILE A 508 7.55 16.54 10.13
CA ILE A 508 6.55 15.57 9.68
C ILE A 508 6.82 14.26 10.44
N ASP A 509 6.03 14.04 11.50
CA ASP A 509 6.04 12.78 12.24
C ASP A 509 5.18 11.76 11.51
N VAL A 510 5.84 10.86 10.79
CA VAL A 510 5.17 9.82 9.98
C VAL A 510 4.52 8.77 10.88
N ILE A 511 5.12 8.48 12.04
CA ILE A 511 4.64 7.45 12.97
C ILE A 511 3.33 7.89 13.63
N HIS A 512 3.29 9.10 14.18
CA HIS A 512 2.11 9.63 14.86
C HIS A 512 1.18 10.40 13.92
N ARG A 513 1.55 10.58 12.63
CA ARG A 513 0.82 11.33 11.60
C ARG A 513 0.55 12.77 11.99
N VAL A 514 1.58 13.45 12.42
CA VAL A 514 1.53 14.86 12.78
C VAL A 514 2.45 15.66 11.87
N VAL A 515 1.93 16.75 11.32
CA VAL A 515 2.73 17.77 10.64
C VAL A 515 2.79 18.98 11.58
N ASN A 516 3.95 19.22 12.16
CA ASN A 516 4.16 20.39 12.99
C ASN A 516 4.53 21.59 12.10
N VAL A 517 3.85 22.71 12.30
CA VAL A 517 4.05 23.92 11.52
C VAL A 517 4.22 25.14 12.43
N ARG A 518 4.82 26.21 11.88
CA ARG A 518 4.90 27.52 12.53
C ARG A 518 4.34 28.61 11.62
N PRO A 519 3.82 29.72 12.17
CA PRO A 519 3.35 30.84 11.35
C PRO A 519 4.45 31.37 10.43
N ALA A 520 4.11 31.66 9.18
CA ALA A 520 5.00 32.23 8.20
C ALA A 520 4.38 33.44 7.49
N LYS A 521 5.24 34.32 6.93
CA LYS A 521 4.83 35.46 6.10
C LYS A 521 5.17 35.17 4.64
N GLY A 522 4.39 35.72 3.72
CA GLY A 522 4.60 35.58 2.27
C GLY A 522 3.64 34.59 1.63
N GLU A 523 3.96 34.14 0.42
CA GLU A 523 3.15 33.18 -0.30
C GLU A 523 3.48 31.75 0.15
N GLY A 524 2.46 30.92 0.26
CA GLY A 524 2.57 29.50 0.58
C GLY A 524 1.83 28.67 -0.47
N GLU A 525 2.36 27.51 -0.79
CA GLU A 525 1.71 26.56 -1.69
C GLU A 525 0.39 26.12 -1.02
N ILE A 526 -0.72 26.30 -1.74
CA ILE A 526 -1.99 25.71 -1.29
C ILE A 526 -1.78 24.21 -1.43
N PRO A 527 -1.95 23.42 -0.35
CA PRO A 527 -1.93 21.98 -0.48
C PRO A 527 -2.93 21.59 -1.54
N SER A 528 -2.47 21.52 -2.76
CA SER A 528 -3.33 21.13 -3.84
C SER A 528 -3.44 19.62 -3.71
N TRP A 529 -4.66 19.15 -3.59
CA TRP A 529 -5.08 17.78 -3.84
C TRP A 529 -4.90 17.44 -5.35
N ARG A 530 -3.74 17.82 -5.91
CA ARG A 530 -3.32 17.32 -7.22
C ARG A 530 -3.22 15.83 -6.99
N GLY A 531 -4.19 15.11 -7.55
CA GLY A 531 -4.24 13.67 -7.46
C GLY A 531 -2.83 13.13 -7.65
N ALA A 532 -2.45 12.13 -6.86
CA ALA A 532 -1.18 11.42 -7.08
C ALA A 532 -1.01 11.26 -8.59
N LEU A 533 0.18 11.50 -9.12
CA LEU A 533 0.47 11.19 -10.52
C LEU A 533 -0.13 9.83 -10.81
N LEU A 534 -1.09 9.80 -11.73
CA LEU A 534 -1.79 8.58 -12.04
C LEU A 534 -0.77 7.60 -12.60
N SER A 535 -0.60 6.49 -11.92
CA SER A 535 0.20 5.40 -12.45
C SER A 535 -0.65 4.67 -13.48
N TYR A 536 -0.35 4.86 -14.76
CA TYR A 536 -0.93 4.06 -15.84
C TYR A 536 -0.25 2.70 -15.90
N SER A 537 -1.00 1.66 -16.29
CA SER A 537 -0.42 0.34 -16.51
C SER A 537 0.64 0.38 -17.62
N ASN A 538 1.67 -0.47 -17.51
CA ASN A 538 2.70 -0.56 -18.54
C ASN A 538 2.11 -0.92 -19.89
N LEU A 539 1.08 -1.76 -19.92
CA LEU A 539 0.35 -2.14 -21.13
C LEU A 539 -0.14 -0.89 -21.91
N ILE A 540 -0.68 0.11 -21.20
CA ILE A 540 -1.15 1.35 -21.81
C ILE A 540 0.01 2.14 -22.39
N THR A 541 1.12 2.26 -21.66
CA THR A 541 2.28 3.03 -22.13
C THR A 541 2.99 2.31 -23.28
N GLU A 542 3.10 1.01 -23.26
CA GLU A 542 3.63 0.21 -24.36
C GLU A 542 2.77 0.39 -25.63
N HIS A 543 1.46 0.31 -25.49
CA HIS A 543 0.55 0.51 -26.62
C HIS A 543 0.53 1.97 -27.10
N LEU A 544 0.68 2.95 -26.22
CA LEU A 544 0.86 4.35 -26.58
C LEU A 544 2.05 4.54 -27.54
N PHE A 545 3.23 3.97 -27.22
CA PHE A 545 4.40 4.06 -28.08
C PHE A 545 4.21 3.31 -29.40
N SER A 546 3.50 2.18 -29.38
CA SER A 546 3.08 1.48 -30.62
C SER A 546 2.21 2.37 -31.49
N CYS A 547 1.26 3.10 -30.92
CA CYS A 547 0.40 4.04 -31.65
C CYS A 547 1.21 5.24 -32.19
N LEU A 548 2.11 5.79 -31.39
CA LEU A 548 2.96 6.90 -31.83
C LEU A 548 3.94 6.48 -32.96
N CYS A 549 4.39 5.24 -32.96
CA CYS A 549 5.17 4.66 -34.01
C CYS A 549 4.33 4.44 -35.28
N ASP A 550 3.19 3.77 -35.14
CA ASP A 550 2.25 3.48 -36.24
C ASP A 550 0.82 3.86 -35.83
N CYS A 551 0.28 4.89 -36.47
CA CYS A 551 -1.06 5.40 -36.18
C CYS A 551 -2.16 4.35 -36.41
N ASN A 552 -1.95 3.34 -37.24
CA ASN A 552 -2.90 2.23 -37.46
C ASN A 552 -3.11 1.42 -36.18
N ALA A 553 -2.12 1.37 -35.30
CA ALA A 553 -2.23 0.63 -34.04
C ALA A 553 -3.38 1.14 -33.14
N CYS A 554 -3.70 2.43 -33.22
CA CYS A 554 -4.81 3.07 -32.51
C CYS A 554 -5.96 3.52 -33.42
N GLN A 555 -5.91 3.25 -34.71
CA GLN A 555 -6.87 3.75 -35.72
C GLN A 555 -6.99 5.29 -35.70
N ALA A 556 -5.88 6.00 -35.52
CA ALA A 556 -5.82 7.46 -35.34
C ALA A 556 -5.08 8.17 -36.49
N CYS A 557 -4.95 7.56 -37.69
CA CYS A 557 -4.20 8.13 -38.81
C CYS A 557 -4.85 9.38 -39.40
N ASP A 558 -6.16 9.52 -39.28
CA ASP A 558 -6.93 10.68 -39.74
C ASP A 558 -7.20 11.72 -38.64
N ASP A 559 -6.75 11.45 -37.42
CA ASP A 559 -6.98 12.31 -36.27
C ASP A 559 -5.96 13.44 -36.21
N SER A 560 -6.45 14.66 -36.45
CA SER A 560 -5.58 15.85 -36.53
C SER A 560 -4.87 16.17 -35.20
N ILE A 561 -5.48 15.88 -34.05
CA ILE A 561 -4.89 16.10 -32.71
C ILE A 561 -3.76 15.12 -32.51
N PHE A 562 -4.01 13.84 -32.82
CA PHE A 562 -3.00 12.78 -32.74
C PHE A 562 -1.81 13.06 -33.69
N ILE A 563 -2.09 13.44 -34.95
CA ILE A 563 -1.07 13.79 -35.92
C ILE A 563 -0.24 14.96 -35.42
N ASN A 564 -0.87 16.04 -34.94
CA ASN A 564 -0.17 17.20 -34.40
C ASN A 564 0.70 16.87 -33.20
N ALA A 565 0.24 16.04 -32.29
CA ALA A 565 1.04 15.59 -31.14
C ALA A 565 2.24 14.73 -31.57
N ARG A 566 2.10 13.91 -32.62
CA ARG A 566 3.13 13.06 -33.20
C ARG A 566 4.16 13.86 -33.99
N THR A 567 3.74 14.92 -34.70
CA THR A 567 4.57 15.67 -35.64
C THR A 567 4.94 17.09 -35.17
N SER A 568 4.48 17.51 -33.98
CA SER A 568 4.46 18.92 -33.53
C SER A 568 5.81 19.64 -33.39
N SER A 569 6.92 19.07 -33.83
CA SER A 569 8.23 19.73 -33.74
C SER A 569 9.25 19.31 -34.80
N SER A 570 8.86 19.06 -36.01
CA SER A 570 9.78 18.56 -37.06
C SER A 570 10.41 17.19 -36.69
N VAL A 571 9.72 16.45 -35.82
CA VAL A 571 10.18 15.18 -35.28
C VAL A 571 9.81 14.07 -36.24
N ASP A 572 10.79 13.26 -36.65
CA ASP A 572 10.50 12.01 -37.33
C ASP A 572 9.76 11.05 -36.39
N PRO A 573 8.54 10.61 -36.70
CA PRO A 573 7.80 9.67 -35.88
C PRO A 573 8.55 8.38 -35.55
N SER A 574 9.54 8.00 -36.33
CA SER A 574 10.38 6.80 -36.07
C SER A 574 11.11 6.84 -34.73
N ILE A 575 11.27 8.03 -34.12
CA ILE A 575 11.85 8.12 -32.78
C ILE A 575 10.99 7.41 -31.70
N PHE A 576 9.67 7.36 -31.89
CA PHE A 576 8.73 6.70 -31.00
C PHE A 576 8.66 5.18 -31.21
N CYS A 577 9.32 4.66 -32.28
CA CYS A 577 9.43 3.23 -32.53
C CYS A 577 10.48 2.62 -31.62
N VAL A 578 10.13 2.53 -30.33
CA VAL A 578 10.97 1.96 -29.27
C VAL A 578 10.24 0.81 -28.59
N ASN A 579 10.98 -0.23 -28.26
CA ASN A 579 10.47 -1.38 -27.51
C ASN A 579 10.82 -1.25 -26.01
N GLU A 580 10.40 -2.25 -25.22
CA GLU A 580 10.60 -2.29 -23.78
C GLU A 580 12.08 -2.24 -23.31
N ASN A 581 13.05 -2.53 -24.21
CA ASN A 581 14.49 -2.48 -23.95
C ASN A 581 15.15 -1.22 -24.53
N GLN A 582 14.38 -0.21 -24.88
CA GLN A 582 14.86 1.01 -25.49
C GLN A 582 14.24 2.25 -24.85
N LEU A 583 15.06 3.30 -24.68
CA LEU A 583 14.66 4.62 -24.25
C LEU A 583 15.12 5.66 -25.26
N VAL A 584 14.35 6.73 -25.42
CA VAL A 584 14.72 7.92 -26.18
C VAL A 584 15.34 8.91 -25.20
N LEU A 585 16.41 9.59 -25.62
CA LEU A 585 17.07 10.65 -24.88
C LEU A 585 17.01 11.97 -25.65
N GLU A 586 16.47 12.99 -25.04
CA GLU A 586 16.54 14.38 -25.48
C GLU A 586 17.24 15.23 -24.43
N LYS A 587 17.93 16.30 -24.86
CA LYS A 587 18.57 17.25 -23.94
C LYS A 587 17.87 18.59 -24.03
N TYR A 588 17.67 19.22 -22.88
CA TYR A 588 17.15 20.58 -22.81
C TYR A 588 17.80 21.32 -21.64
N GLU A 589 18.56 22.34 -21.94
CA GLU A 589 19.40 23.07 -20.96
C GLU A 589 20.28 22.09 -20.14
N ASP A 590 20.16 22.10 -18.82
CA ASP A 590 20.86 21.23 -17.88
C ASP A 590 20.15 19.89 -17.61
N MET A 591 18.98 19.68 -18.24
CA MET A 591 18.17 18.49 -18.05
C MET A 591 18.34 17.47 -19.18
N VAL A 592 18.51 16.21 -18.82
CA VAL A 592 18.39 15.07 -19.74
C VAL A 592 17.02 14.44 -19.54
N ILE A 593 16.30 14.23 -20.64
CA ILE A 593 14.97 13.67 -20.66
C ILE A 593 15.05 12.26 -21.25
N LEU A 594 14.68 11.26 -20.45
CA LEU A 594 14.55 9.87 -20.89
C LEU A 594 13.06 9.51 -20.94
N TYR A 595 12.61 8.94 -22.04
CA TYR A 595 11.23 8.50 -22.16
C TYR A 595 11.10 7.23 -23.00
N GLY A 596 10.03 6.49 -22.79
CA GLY A 596 9.79 5.20 -23.44
C GLY A 596 8.59 4.44 -22.90
N PRO A 597 8.36 3.21 -23.36
CA PRO A 597 7.19 2.40 -23.05
C PRO A 597 7.19 1.78 -21.65
N GLN A 598 8.22 1.96 -20.83
CA GLN A 598 8.45 1.22 -19.59
C GLN A 598 7.43 1.52 -18.47
N GLY A 599 6.70 2.63 -18.56
CA GLY A 599 5.64 3.00 -17.63
C GLY A 599 6.09 3.73 -16.37
N HIS A 600 5.10 4.29 -15.66
CA HIS A 600 5.34 5.19 -14.52
C HIS A 600 6.19 4.58 -13.40
N LYS A 601 5.90 3.34 -13.01
CA LYS A 601 6.58 2.68 -11.89
C LYS A 601 8.06 2.40 -12.17
N PHE A 602 8.39 2.10 -13.43
CA PHE A 602 9.79 2.01 -13.86
C PHE A 602 10.51 3.34 -13.69
N PHE A 603 9.93 4.44 -14.20
CA PHE A 603 10.57 5.77 -14.12
C PHE A 603 10.62 6.30 -12.69
N GLU A 604 9.61 6.00 -11.86
CA GLU A 604 9.62 6.37 -10.44
C GLU A 604 10.74 5.63 -9.69
N LEU A 605 10.88 4.33 -9.88
CA LEU A 605 11.96 3.54 -9.27
C LEU A 605 13.33 3.99 -9.79
N LEU A 606 13.48 4.19 -11.10
CA LEU A 606 14.69 4.73 -11.70
C LEU A 606 15.06 6.09 -11.10
N GLY A 607 14.08 6.95 -10.86
CA GLY A 607 14.28 8.24 -10.20
C GLY A 607 14.86 8.11 -8.79
N TYR A 608 14.38 7.16 -7.98
CA TYR A 608 14.95 6.88 -6.67
C TYR A 608 16.37 6.32 -6.79
N VAL A 609 16.62 5.45 -7.76
CA VAL A 609 17.96 4.91 -8.04
C VAL A 609 18.95 6.03 -8.40
N LEU A 610 18.60 6.91 -9.35
CA LEU A 610 19.44 8.02 -9.75
C LEU A 610 19.67 9.00 -8.58
N SER A 611 18.65 9.24 -7.77
CA SER A 611 18.75 10.03 -6.54
C SER A 611 19.72 9.42 -5.53
N TYR A 612 19.65 8.12 -5.32
CA TYR A 612 20.57 7.41 -4.42
C TYR A 612 22.02 7.50 -4.93
N VAL A 613 22.24 7.28 -6.23
CA VAL A 613 23.57 7.37 -6.85
C VAL A 613 24.14 8.78 -6.70
N ALA A 614 23.35 9.82 -6.99
CA ALA A 614 23.75 11.22 -6.82
C ALA A 614 24.15 11.55 -5.37
N LEU A 615 23.39 11.06 -4.39
CA LEU A 615 23.70 11.21 -2.98
C LEU A 615 24.99 10.52 -2.59
N SER A 616 25.17 9.27 -3.04
CA SER A 616 26.36 8.47 -2.74
C SER A 616 27.61 9.11 -3.32
N GLY A 617 27.52 9.78 -4.46
CA GLY A 617 28.59 10.60 -5.06
C GLY A 617 28.79 11.96 -4.41
N GLY A 618 27.98 12.35 -3.42
CA GLY A 618 28.09 13.64 -2.74
C GLY A 618 27.52 14.84 -3.49
N MET A 619 26.83 14.64 -4.62
CA MET A 619 26.17 15.69 -5.41
C MET A 619 25.01 16.37 -4.65
N GLY A 620 24.46 15.71 -3.64
CA GLY A 620 23.31 16.22 -2.87
C GLY A 620 21.98 15.92 -3.56
N THR A 621 20.99 16.80 -3.36
CA THR A 621 19.67 16.65 -4.00
C THR A 621 19.72 17.19 -5.43
N ILE A 622 19.31 16.38 -6.38
CA ILE A 622 19.19 16.74 -7.78
C ILE A 622 17.72 16.98 -8.14
N LYS A 623 17.49 17.76 -9.20
CA LYS A 623 16.14 17.92 -9.73
C LYS A 623 15.78 16.74 -10.63
N LEU A 624 14.69 16.06 -10.25
CA LEU A 624 14.11 14.94 -10.98
C LEU A 624 12.63 15.17 -11.18
N ARG A 625 12.15 14.95 -12.41
CA ARG A 625 10.73 14.99 -12.72
C ARG A 625 10.32 13.65 -13.31
N VAL A 626 9.23 13.08 -12.80
CA VAL A 626 8.76 11.76 -13.23
C VAL A 626 7.35 11.88 -13.77
N SER A 627 7.14 11.29 -14.94
CA SER A 627 5.86 11.19 -15.61
C SER A 627 5.51 9.72 -15.90
N PRO A 628 4.30 9.42 -16.35
CA PRO A 628 3.95 8.07 -16.79
C PRO A 628 4.81 7.52 -17.93
N VAL A 629 5.41 8.37 -18.72
CA VAL A 629 6.11 8.02 -19.96
C VAL A 629 7.60 8.37 -19.98
N GLY A 630 8.13 8.97 -18.90
CA GLY A 630 9.54 9.36 -18.88
C GLY A 630 9.98 10.05 -17.60
N ILE A 631 11.27 10.37 -17.56
CA ILE A 631 11.94 11.07 -16.46
C ILE A 631 12.84 12.17 -17.01
N ALA A 632 12.83 13.33 -16.37
CA ALA A 632 13.80 14.41 -16.63
C ALA A 632 14.78 14.52 -15.45
N VAL A 633 16.06 14.55 -15.73
CA VAL A 633 17.14 14.40 -14.76
C VAL A 633 18.18 15.50 -14.93
N GLU A 634 18.48 16.23 -13.86
CA GLU A 634 19.61 17.16 -13.78
C GLU A 634 20.92 16.40 -13.57
N ALA A 635 22.03 16.87 -14.14
CA ALA A 635 23.38 16.28 -13.93
C ALA A 635 23.50 14.79 -14.31
N PHE A 636 22.75 14.31 -15.29
CA PHE A 636 22.66 12.89 -15.63
C PHE A 636 24.01 12.24 -15.97
N GLU A 637 24.86 12.94 -16.72
CA GLU A 637 26.18 12.42 -17.11
C GLU A 637 27.09 12.21 -15.89
N GLU A 638 27.02 13.10 -14.92
CA GLU A 638 27.77 13.03 -13.68
C GLU A 638 27.26 11.86 -12.79
N ILE A 639 25.95 11.66 -12.76
CA ILE A 639 25.33 10.51 -12.08
C ILE A 639 25.81 9.19 -12.70
N LEU A 640 25.85 9.10 -14.04
CA LEU A 640 26.34 7.89 -14.71
C LEU A 640 27.85 7.64 -14.44
N ARG A 641 28.66 8.69 -14.30
CA ARG A 641 30.07 8.56 -13.91
C ARG A 641 30.15 8.00 -12.49
N THR A 642 29.42 8.59 -11.55
CA THR A 642 29.35 8.13 -10.16
C THR A 642 28.89 6.68 -10.07
N LEU A 643 27.89 6.28 -10.87
CA LEU A 643 27.38 4.91 -10.90
C LEU A 643 28.51 3.90 -11.24
N LYS A 644 29.37 4.25 -12.20
CA LYS A 644 30.53 3.40 -12.55
C LYS A 644 31.57 3.34 -11.43
N GLU A 645 31.75 4.43 -10.69
CA GLU A 645 32.71 4.52 -9.58
C GLU A 645 32.24 3.77 -8.33
N LEU A 646 30.93 3.66 -8.11
CA LEU A 646 30.36 2.99 -6.94
C LEU A 646 30.65 1.48 -6.90
N SER A 647 30.90 0.83 -8.02
CA SER A 647 31.20 -0.61 -8.15
C SER A 647 30.26 -1.53 -7.32
N LEU A 648 29.02 -1.13 -7.13
CA LEU A 648 28.01 -1.89 -6.41
C LEU A 648 27.16 -2.72 -7.38
N GLU A 649 26.74 -3.89 -6.93
CA GLU A 649 25.80 -4.71 -7.70
C GLU A 649 24.44 -4.00 -7.88
N PRO A 650 23.78 -4.13 -9.05
CA PRO A 650 22.48 -3.51 -9.31
C PRO A 650 21.40 -3.82 -8.27
N ASP A 651 21.40 -5.03 -7.73
CA ASP A 651 20.47 -5.44 -6.67
C ASP A 651 20.66 -4.57 -5.42
N THR A 652 21.90 -4.40 -4.97
CA THR A 652 22.23 -3.56 -3.82
C THR A 652 21.83 -2.10 -4.05
N ILE A 653 22.09 -1.57 -5.25
CA ILE A 653 21.74 -0.17 -5.60
C ILE A 653 20.23 0.01 -5.53
N VAL A 654 19.45 -0.92 -6.09
CA VAL A 654 17.99 -0.85 -6.09
C VAL A 654 17.41 -0.97 -4.68
N GLU A 655 17.92 -1.90 -3.86
CA GLU A 655 17.48 -2.05 -2.48
C GLU A 655 17.77 -0.80 -1.63
N GLU A 656 18.95 -0.22 -1.77
CA GLU A 656 19.32 1.01 -1.06
C GLU A 656 18.50 2.21 -1.56
N ALA A 657 18.25 2.30 -2.88
CA ALA A 657 17.39 3.34 -3.45
C ALA A 657 15.94 3.25 -2.95
N VAL A 658 15.43 2.06 -2.75
CA VAL A 658 14.08 1.88 -2.18
C VAL A 658 13.97 2.46 -0.77
N LYS A 659 15.00 2.37 0.05
CA LYS A 659 15.00 2.90 1.42
C LYS A 659 14.80 4.41 1.49
N ILE A 660 15.18 5.15 0.43
CA ILE A 660 14.92 6.60 0.33
C ILE A 660 13.57 6.92 -0.32
N SER A 661 12.73 5.94 -0.60
CA SER A 661 11.37 6.16 -1.10
C SER A 661 10.38 6.43 0.05
N PRO A 662 9.37 7.29 -0.18
CA PRO A 662 8.26 7.45 0.77
C PRO A 662 7.53 6.15 1.06
N GLN A 663 7.43 5.26 0.08
CA GLN A 663 6.78 3.96 0.18
C GLN A 663 7.44 3.08 1.23
N PHE A 664 8.77 3.10 1.31
CA PHE A 664 9.50 2.33 2.32
C PHE A 664 9.14 2.77 3.75
N GLN A 665 9.08 4.07 4.01
CA GLN A 665 8.69 4.59 5.32
C GLN A 665 7.24 4.20 5.68
N MET A 666 6.34 4.22 4.70
CA MET A 666 4.96 3.76 4.88
C MET A 666 4.91 2.27 5.22
N LYS A 667 5.70 1.43 4.51
CA LYS A 667 5.74 -0.01 4.77
C LYS A 667 6.33 -0.35 6.13
N LEU A 668 7.42 0.28 6.53
CA LEU A 668 7.96 0.11 7.88
C LEU A 668 6.89 0.38 8.94
N ARG A 669 6.14 1.47 8.77
CA ARG A 669 5.05 1.80 9.69
C ARG A 669 3.92 0.77 9.69
N GLU A 670 3.53 0.25 8.51
CA GLU A 670 2.52 -0.81 8.41
C GLU A 670 2.96 -2.10 9.12
N LEU A 671 4.26 -2.39 9.14
CA LEU A 671 4.84 -3.58 9.77
C LEU A 671 5.00 -3.45 11.29
N LEU A 672 5.13 -2.21 11.81
CA LEU A 672 5.37 -1.95 13.24
C LEU A 672 4.36 -2.61 14.19
N PRO A 673 3.03 -2.52 13.95
CA PRO A 673 2.05 -3.14 14.84
C PRO A 673 2.14 -4.67 14.93
N THR A 674 2.64 -5.31 13.89
CA THR A 674 2.78 -6.78 13.84
C THR A 674 4.06 -7.25 14.54
N PHE A 675 5.20 -6.60 14.27
CA PHE A 675 6.51 -7.03 14.75
C PHE A 675 7.00 -6.29 16.00
N ALA A 676 6.34 -5.19 16.38
CA ALA A 676 6.72 -4.32 17.50
C ALA A 676 8.18 -3.82 17.42
N THR A 677 8.75 -3.75 16.22
CA THR A 677 10.11 -3.28 15.97
C THR A 677 10.26 -2.85 14.50
N LEU A 678 11.09 -1.83 14.27
CA LEU A 678 11.46 -1.38 12.92
C LEU A 678 12.90 -1.72 12.55
N LYS A 679 13.70 -2.15 13.54
CA LYS A 679 15.14 -2.29 13.40
C LYS A 679 15.60 -3.72 13.06
N HIS A 680 14.75 -4.70 13.19
CA HIS A 680 15.13 -6.07 12.90
C HIS A 680 15.35 -6.27 11.40
N SER A 681 16.44 -6.91 11.00
CA SER A 681 16.80 -7.13 9.60
C SER A 681 15.69 -7.78 8.77
N LEU A 682 14.94 -8.73 9.35
CA LEU A 682 13.78 -9.36 8.73
C LEU A 682 12.70 -8.33 8.38
N VAL A 683 12.41 -7.37 9.28
CA VAL A 683 11.37 -6.34 9.06
C VAL A 683 11.80 -5.37 7.97
N VAL A 684 13.06 -4.96 7.97
CA VAL A 684 13.63 -4.09 6.94
C VAL A 684 13.60 -4.79 5.57
N ARG A 685 14.06 -6.04 5.50
CA ARG A 685 14.02 -6.84 4.27
C ARG A 685 12.59 -7.02 3.75
N GLU A 686 11.64 -7.27 4.65
CA GLU A 686 10.22 -7.40 4.27
C GLU A 686 9.65 -6.08 3.74
N ALA A 687 9.99 -4.95 4.35
CA ALA A 687 9.58 -3.63 3.85
C ALA A 687 10.12 -3.36 2.44
N ILE A 688 11.41 -3.64 2.20
CA ILE A 688 12.03 -3.52 0.87
C ILE A 688 11.32 -4.42 -0.14
N LYS A 689 11.11 -5.70 0.19
CA LYS A 689 10.42 -6.67 -0.67
C LYS A 689 9.02 -6.19 -1.05
N GLN A 690 8.26 -5.65 -0.10
CA GLN A 690 6.91 -5.14 -0.36
C GLN A 690 6.91 -3.91 -1.27
N VAL A 691 7.86 -3.00 -1.08
CA VAL A 691 8.00 -1.82 -1.95
C VAL A 691 8.43 -2.22 -3.35
N LEU A 692 9.41 -3.13 -3.47
CA LEU A 692 9.82 -3.65 -4.78
C LEU A 692 8.67 -4.35 -5.50
N TRP A 693 7.85 -5.13 -4.79
CA TRP A 693 6.65 -5.74 -5.38
C TRP A 693 5.66 -4.69 -5.90
N GLU A 694 5.46 -3.58 -5.17
CA GLU A 694 4.59 -2.48 -5.62
C GLU A 694 5.15 -1.79 -6.88
N PHE A 695 6.48 -1.67 -7.02
CA PHE A 695 7.12 -1.14 -8.23
C PHE A 695 7.09 -2.13 -9.38
N ASP A 696 7.23 -3.42 -9.09
CA ASP A 696 7.28 -4.45 -10.13
C ASP A 696 5.96 -4.61 -10.88
N ASP A 697 4.84 -4.49 -10.17
CA ASP A 697 3.47 -4.52 -10.71
C ASP A 697 3.16 -5.76 -11.59
N GLY A 698 3.93 -6.82 -11.43
CA GLY A 698 3.80 -8.05 -12.21
C GLY A 698 4.36 -8.00 -13.64
N VAL A 699 5.01 -6.89 -14.03
CA VAL A 699 5.54 -6.66 -15.38
C VAL A 699 7.07 -6.56 -15.46
N GLY A 700 7.76 -6.88 -14.37
CA GLY A 700 9.21 -6.94 -14.32
C GLY A 700 9.91 -5.58 -14.28
N ASN A 701 9.27 -4.52 -13.77
CA ASN A 701 9.85 -3.18 -13.71
C ASN A 701 11.16 -3.13 -12.92
N VAL A 702 11.24 -3.91 -11.84
CA VAL A 702 12.46 -3.97 -11.00
C VAL A 702 13.62 -4.54 -11.80
N GLU A 703 13.40 -5.61 -12.55
CA GLU A 703 14.44 -6.21 -13.39
C GLU A 703 14.80 -5.30 -14.57
N LYS A 704 13.83 -4.60 -15.17
CA LYS A 704 14.10 -3.58 -16.20
C LYS A 704 15.01 -2.45 -15.68
N VAL A 705 14.81 -1.98 -14.43
CA VAL A 705 15.73 -1.00 -13.81
C VAL A 705 17.12 -1.58 -13.59
N LYS A 706 17.23 -2.83 -13.13
CA LYS A 706 18.53 -3.50 -13.02
C LYS A 706 19.21 -3.70 -14.37
N MET A 707 18.44 -4.00 -15.42
CA MET A 707 18.96 -4.06 -16.80
C MET A 707 19.48 -2.69 -17.26
N PHE A 708 18.79 -1.61 -16.94
CA PHE A 708 19.27 -0.25 -17.21
C PHE A 708 20.65 0.01 -16.54
N LEU A 709 20.79 -0.36 -15.27
CA LEU A 709 22.04 -0.22 -14.53
C LEU A 709 23.20 -1.05 -15.11
N ARG A 710 22.89 -2.21 -15.70
CA ARG A 710 23.87 -3.07 -16.40
C ARG A 710 24.17 -2.61 -17.83
N GLY A 711 23.51 -1.54 -18.32
CA GLY A 711 23.63 -1.08 -19.71
C GLY A 711 22.85 -1.95 -20.71
N GLY A 712 21.93 -2.77 -20.25
CA GLY A 712 21.11 -3.64 -21.09
C GLY A 712 19.92 -2.96 -21.74
N ILE A 713 19.58 -1.73 -21.34
CA ILE A 713 18.60 -0.88 -22.02
C ILE A 713 19.31 0.10 -22.94
N LEU A 714 18.99 0.04 -24.23
CA LEU A 714 19.59 0.93 -25.24
C LEU A 714 18.98 2.33 -25.15
N VAL A 715 19.83 3.33 -24.91
CA VAL A 715 19.42 4.74 -24.90
C VAL A 715 19.74 5.34 -26.26
N LYS A 716 18.70 5.79 -26.99
CA LYS A 716 18.81 6.42 -28.32
C LYS A 716 18.85 7.93 -28.17
N PRO A 717 19.99 8.61 -28.34
CA PRO A 717 20.03 10.07 -28.32
C PRO A 717 19.37 10.64 -29.60
N VAL A 718 18.59 11.70 -29.40
CA VAL A 718 17.93 12.43 -30.48
C VAL A 718 18.37 13.89 -30.42
N TYR A 719 18.86 14.39 -31.54
CA TYR A 719 19.33 15.76 -31.68
C TYR A 719 18.35 16.53 -32.58
N MET A 720 17.61 17.47 -32.00
CA MET A 720 16.59 18.24 -32.69
C MET A 720 16.69 19.72 -32.35
N SER A 721 16.11 20.57 -33.19
CA SER A 721 16.00 22.01 -32.96
C SER A 721 14.97 22.40 -31.90
N GLY A 722 14.21 21.45 -31.40
CA GLY A 722 13.18 21.64 -30.35
C GLY A 722 12.78 20.33 -29.70
N LEU A 723 12.08 20.39 -28.57
CA LEU A 723 11.63 19.22 -27.83
C LEU A 723 10.40 18.55 -28.45
N SER A 724 10.35 17.23 -28.41
CA SER A 724 9.14 16.48 -28.72
C SER A 724 7.99 16.81 -27.76
N SER A 725 6.76 16.50 -28.14
CA SER A 725 5.58 16.68 -27.27
C SER A 725 5.70 15.85 -25.98
N ILE A 726 6.25 14.63 -26.08
CA ILE A 726 6.50 13.75 -24.93
C ILE A 726 7.56 14.36 -24.00
N ALA A 727 8.68 14.83 -24.55
CA ALA A 727 9.72 15.43 -23.72
C ALA A 727 9.24 16.70 -23.00
N ARG A 728 8.46 17.56 -23.66
CA ARG A 728 7.81 18.73 -23.02
C ARG A 728 6.88 18.31 -21.88
N PHE A 729 6.12 17.25 -22.08
CA PHE A 729 5.25 16.73 -21.03
C PHE A 729 6.06 16.23 -19.82
N VAL A 730 7.15 15.48 -20.04
CA VAL A 730 8.04 15.00 -18.99
C VAL A 730 8.66 16.16 -18.21
N LEU A 731 9.10 17.22 -18.89
CA LEU A 731 9.65 18.43 -18.25
C LEU A 731 8.63 19.18 -17.37
N ASN A 732 7.34 19.10 -17.69
CA ASN A 732 6.27 19.70 -16.91
C ASN A 732 5.73 18.80 -15.80
N ALA A 733 6.25 17.57 -15.70
CA ALA A 733 5.87 16.63 -14.65
C ALA A 733 6.28 17.15 -13.25
N PRO A 734 5.60 16.73 -12.18
CA PRO A 734 5.97 17.07 -10.83
C PRO A 734 7.38 16.58 -10.49
N LEU A 735 8.02 17.32 -9.57
CA LEU A 735 9.31 16.91 -9.02
C LEU A 735 9.15 15.62 -8.23
N LEU A 736 9.98 14.63 -8.52
CA LEU A 736 10.19 13.50 -7.62
C LEU A 736 10.95 14.02 -6.41
N ARG A 737 10.38 13.81 -5.25
CA ARG A 737 11.00 14.20 -3.99
C ARG A 737 11.29 12.94 -3.18
N PRO A 738 12.49 12.37 -3.27
CA PRO A 738 12.89 11.27 -2.40
C PRO A 738 12.71 11.67 -0.94
N TRP A 739 12.40 10.73 -0.09
CA TRP A 739 12.29 10.95 1.34
C TRP A 739 13.69 11.05 1.98
N TYR A 740 14.46 12.02 1.54
CA TYR A 740 15.64 12.45 2.32
C TYR A 740 15.20 13.16 3.59
N GLY A 741 13.95 13.25 3.69
CA GLY A 741 13.06 13.90 4.64
C GLY A 741 13.48 15.25 5.03
N GLY A 742 13.49 16.34 4.87
CA GLY A 742 14.38 17.15 5.71
C GLY A 742 15.26 16.17 6.38
N SER A 743 16.37 15.80 5.84
CA SER A 743 17.21 14.65 6.30
C SER A 743 17.57 14.73 7.79
N TRP A 744 17.36 15.92 8.37
CA TRP A 744 17.46 16.17 9.78
C TRP A 744 16.33 15.49 10.56
N HIS A 745 15.11 15.42 10.02
CA HIS A 745 13.99 14.79 10.72
C HIS A 745 14.07 13.27 10.65
N VAL A 746 14.47 12.71 9.51
CA VAL A 746 14.68 11.25 9.40
C VAL A 746 15.79 10.81 10.33
N ILE A 747 16.88 11.58 10.38
CA ILE A 747 17.97 11.33 11.33
C ILE A 747 17.50 11.54 12.77
N ALA A 748 16.73 12.61 13.04
CA ALA A 748 16.17 12.85 14.37
C ALA A 748 15.19 11.75 14.80
N GLU A 749 14.32 11.28 13.91
CA GLU A 749 13.43 10.14 14.20
C GLU A 749 14.20 8.85 14.48
N ALA A 750 15.25 8.57 13.72
CA ALA A 750 16.12 7.44 14.02
C ALA A 750 16.78 7.55 15.40
N LEU A 751 17.05 8.79 15.84
CA LEU A 751 17.66 9.06 17.14
C LEU A 751 16.66 9.13 18.30
N ARG A 752 15.34 9.16 18.05
CA ARG A 752 14.34 9.26 19.13
C ARG A 752 14.45 8.11 20.12
N GLY A 753 14.61 8.48 21.39
CA GLY A 753 14.78 7.52 22.47
C GLY A 753 16.03 6.65 22.37
N MET A 754 17.01 7.03 21.51
CA MET A 754 18.19 6.21 21.24
C MET A 754 19.45 7.03 20.96
N ALA A 755 20.58 6.42 21.27
CA ALA A 755 21.89 6.93 20.87
C ALA A 755 22.52 5.94 19.86
N LEU A 756 22.80 6.42 18.66
CA LEU A 756 23.20 5.58 17.53
C LEU A 756 24.51 6.03 16.89
N THR A 757 25.26 5.09 16.33
CA THR A 757 26.41 5.35 15.45
C THR A 757 25.94 5.84 14.08
N VAL A 758 26.86 6.40 13.29
CA VAL A 758 26.58 6.81 11.90
C VAL A 758 26.13 5.60 11.07
N ALA A 759 26.75 4.44 11.26
CA ALA A 759 26.38 3.22 10.55
C ALA A 759 24.96 2.73 10.90
N GLU A 760 24.60 2.71 12.18
CA GLU A 760 23.24 2.35 12.63
C GLU A 760 22.19 3.34 12.12
N ILE A 761 22.49 4.65 12.10
CA ILE A 761 21.62 5.67 11.52
C ILE A 761 21.47 5.46 10.00
N SER A 762 22.56 5.15 9.31
CA SER A 762 22.58 4.84 7.89
C SER A 762 21.70 3.62 7.59
N GLU A 763 21.84 2.55 8.35
CA GLU A 763 21.04 1.34 8.23
C GLU A 763 19.54 1.59 8.45
N ILE A 764 19.18 2.35 9.50
CA ILE A 764 17.77 2.64 9.83
C ILE A 764 17.14 3.59 8.82
N THR A 765 17.89 4.60 8.37
CA THR A 765 17.35 5.68 7.52
C THR A 765 17.46 5.37 6.03
N GLY A 766 18.32 4.45 5.64
CA GLY A 766 18.71 4.20 4.25
C GLY A 766 19.54 5.32 3.63
N LEU A 767 19.98 6.30 4.43
CA LEU A 767 20.84 7.39 3.95
C LEU A 767 22.31 6.94 3.94
N PRO A 768 23.10 7.26 2.91
CA PRO A 768 24.52 6.93 2.88
C PRO A 768 25.29 7.49 4.10
N GLU A 769 26.21 6.75 4.68
CA GLU A 769 26.93 7.14 5.91
C GLU A 769 27.61 8.52 5.80
N LYS A 770 28.30 8.79 4.69
CA LYS A 770 28.92 10.10 4.44
C LYS A 770 27.91 11.25 4.45
N TYR A 771 26.70 10.98 3.98
CA TYR A 771 25.62 11.95 4.00
C TYR A 771 25.07 12.15 5.41
N VAL A 772 24.83 11.06 6.17
CA VAL A 772 24.41 11.10 7.58
C VAL A 772 25.42 11.88 8.41
N GLU A 773 26.71 11.57 8.28
CA GLU A 773 27.78 12.26 9.03
C GLU A 773 27.81 13.78 8.76
N ARG A 774 27.69 14.17 7.48
CA ARG A 774 27.64 15.58 7.10
C ARG A 774 26.42 16.29 7.70
N LYS A 775 25.25 15.61 7.70
CA LYS A 775 24.02 16.16 8.27
C LYS A 775 24.08 16.26 9.79
N LEU A 776 24.56 15.25 10.47
CA LEU A 776 24.77 15.28 11.92
C LEU A 776 25.69 16.43 12.35
N LYS A 777 26.79 16.68 11.60
CA LYS A 777 27.66 17.83 11.82
C LYS A 777 26.93 19.17 11.64
N ALA A 778 25.98 19.27 10.71
CA ALA A 778 25.15 20.45 10.53
C ALA A 778 24.10 20.58 11.64
N MET A 779 23.40 19.49 12.00
CA MET A 779 22.41 19.46 13.08
C MET A 779 23.00 19.80 14.45
N ARG A 780 24.26 19.48 14.70
CA ARG A 780 24.96 19.87 15.93
C ARG A 780 25.03 21.39 16.12
N ARG A 781 25.11 22.18 15.03
CA ARG A 781 25.18 23.64 15.06
C ARG A 781 23.79 24.31 15.09
N PHE A 782 22.75 23.53 14.97
CA PHE A 782 21.37 24.04 14.94
C PHE A 782 20.91 24.50 16.32
N ARG A 783 20.03 25.54 16.37
CA ARG A 783 19.40 26.02 17.60
C ARG A 783 17.93 25.62 17.58
N GLY A 784 17.57 24.49 18.21
CA GLY A 784 16.20 23.98 18.27
C GLY A 784 16.16 22.46 18.53
N ASN A 785 14.98 21.91 18.60
CA ASN A 785 14.68 20.53 18.99
C ASN A 785 15.24 19.45 18.07
N LEU A 786 15.82 19.79 16.91
CA LEU A 786 16.55 18.87 16.05
C LEU A 786 18.06 18.93 16.27
N ARG A 787 18.50 19.61 17.30
CA ARG A 787 19.90 19.64 17.66
C ARG A 787 20.33 18.27 18.12
N VAL A 788 21.46 17.81 17.58
CA VAL A 788 22.10 16.57 18.01
C VAL A 788 23.39 16.87 18.76
N VAL A 789 23.70 15.98 19.66
CA VAL A 789 25.00 15.92 20.34
C VAL A 789 25.61 14.56 20.05
N TYR A 790 26.91 14.47 20.14
CA TYR A 790 27.59 13.18 20.09
C TYR A 790 28.44 12.94 21.33
N PHE A 791 28.64 11.70 21.62
CA PHE A 791 29.48 11.22 22.68
C PHE A 791 30.20 9.95 22.25
N TYR A 792 31.19 9.56 22.99
CA TYR A 792 31.88 8.28 22.79
C TYR A 792 31.35 7.28 23.80
N ASP A 793 30.92 6.16 23.26
CA ASP A 793 30.56 5.00 24.08
C ASP A 793 31.84 4.45 24.71
N THR A 794 31.88 4.42 26.03
CA THR A 794 33.06 3.95 26.74
C THR A 794 33.20 2.42 26.76
N PHE A 795 32.16 1.70 26.34
CA PHE A 795 32.17 0.25 26.26
C PHE A 795 32.79 -0.25 24.96
N ASP A 796 32.42 0.33 23.82
CA ASP A 796 32.90 -0.06 22.49
C ASP A 796 33.81 0.99 21.81
N GLY A 797 33.98 2.15 22.43
CA GLY A 797 34.79 3.27 21.90
C GLY A 797 34.18 3.98 20.70
N GLN A 798 32.96 3.62 20.28
CA GLN A 798 32.35 4.20 19.10
C GLN A 798 31.70 5.55 19.37
N GLN A 799 31.68 6.41 18.36
CA GLN A 799 30.97 7.66 18.39
C GLN A 799 29.46 7.44 18.16
N ARG A 800 28.65 7.83 19.16
CA ARG A 800 27.19 7.78 19.06
C ARG A 800 26.58 9.18 19.07
N TRP A 801 25.43 9.32 18.43
CA TRP A 801 24.68 10.53 18.30
C TRP A 801 23.30 10.40 18.96
N ALA A 802 22.83 11.44 19.60
CA ALA A 802 21.51 11.52 20.21
C ALA A 802 20.89 12.90 20.01
N LEU A 803 19.58 13.02 20.14
CA LEU A 803 18.89 14.31 20.19
C LEU A 803 19.20 15.00 21.51
N ALA A 804 19.60 16.28 21.44
CA ALA A 804 20.00 17.04 22.61
C ALA A 804 18.85 17.17 23.63
N ASP A 805 17.61 17.30 23.16
CA ASP A 805 16.43 17.50 23.99
C ASP A 805 15.95 16.19 24.67
N GLU A 806 16.30 15.03 24.13
CA GLU A 806 15.89 13.72 24.67
C GLU A 806 16.95 13.09 25.58
N LEU A 807 18.13 13.66 25.63
CA LEU A 807 19.19 13.17 26.52
C LEU A 807 18.77 13.09 27.99
N PRO A 808 18.01 14.06 28.56
CA PRO A 808 17.49 13.97 29.92
C PRO A 808 16.60 12.74 30.15
N GLU A 809 15.74 12.38 29.20
CA GLU A 809 14.86 11.21 29.27
C GLU A 809 15.64 9.91 29.14
N LEU A 810 16.73 9.92 28.38
CA LEU A 810 17.62 8.76 28.24
C LEU A 810 18.42 8.48 29.51
N ALA A 811 18.69 9.51 30.29
CA ALA A 811 19.53 9.42 31.46
C ALA A 811 18.75 9.34 32.80
N SER A 812 17.68 9.99 32.97
CA SER A 812 16.64 10.05 34.02
C SER A 812 16.19 11.49 34.29
N ASP A 813 15.05 11.67 34.95
CA ASP A 813 14.50 12.99 35.32
C ASP A 813 15.44 13.83 36.19
N LEU A 814 16.38 13.19 36.86
CA LEU A 814 17.39 13.87 37.70
C LEU A 814 18.39 14.74 36.94
N PHE A 815 18.45 14.57 35.59
CA PHE A 815 19.39 15.34 34.77
C PHE A 815 18.81 16.58 34.10
N LYS A 816 17.52 16.86 34.24
CA LYS A 816 16.85 17.96 33.51
C LYS A 816 17.54 19.29 33.60
N ASP A 817 17.89 19.73 34.82
CA ASP A 817 18.53 21.01 35.04
C ASP A 817 19.96 21.10 34.48
N CYS A 818 20.63 19.98 34.52
CA CYS A 818 21.99 19.83 34.03
C CYS A 818 22.07 19.79 32.51
N PHE A 819 21.11 19.16 31.86
CA PHE A 819 21.07 19.10 30.41
C PHE A 819 20.66 20.41 29.74
N ASN A 820 19.89 21.27 30.40
CA ASN A 820 19.61 22.61 29.91
C ASN A 820 20.88 23.44 29.73
N THR A 821 21.84 23.29 30.63
CA THR A 821 23.15 23.95 30.55
C THR A 821 24.05 23.25 29.53
N ALA A 822 23.98 21.92 29.48
CA ALA A 822 24.77 21.06 28.61
C ALA A 822 24.35 21.08 27.12
N SER A 823 23.17 21.61 26.82
CA SER A 823 22.70 21.75 25.43
C SER A 823 23.67 22.55 24.54
N LYS A 824 24.65 23.23 25.13
CA LYS A 824 25.71 23.99 24.45
C LYS A 824 27.00 23.20 24.25
N ALA A 825 27.11 22.05 24.90
CA ALA A 825 28.35 21.26 24.89
C ALA A 825 28.52 20.40 23.62
N PRO A 826 29.75 20.28 23.08
CA PRO A 826 30.01 19.49 21.88
C PRO A 826 30.13 17.98 22.14
N TYR A 827 30.41 17.54 23.35
CA TYR A 827 30.70 16.15 23.69
C TYR A 827 30.01 15.68 24.97
N VAL A 828 29.63 14.41 24.97
CA VAL A 828 29.15 13.65 26.12
C VAL A 828 29.86 12.30 26.09
N VAL A 829 30.32 11.81 27.21
CA VAL A 829 30.86 10.46 27.34
C VAL A 829 29.85 9.57 28.03
N THR A 830 29.54 8.45 27.45
CA THR A 830 28.62 7.45 27.99
C THR A 830 29.26 6.10 28.08
N VAL A 831 28.77 5.32 29.04
CA VAL A 831 29.12 3.91 29.21
C VAL A 831 27.84 3.09 29.13
N TYR A 832 27.85 2.01 28.38
CA TYR A 832 26.77 1.02 28.34
C TYR A 832 27.05 -0.08 29.32
N THR A 833 26.01 -0.57 29.98
CA THR A 833 26.08 -1.79 30.80
C THR A 833 25.30 -2.90 30.11
N ASP A 834 25.77 -4.16 30.27
CA ASP A 834 25.14 -5.35 29.67
C ASP A 834 23.67 -5.56 30.00
N ARG A 835 23.11 -4.81 30.96
CA ARG A 835 21.71 -4.91 31.38
C ARG A 835 20.74 -4.21 30.45
N TYR A 836 21.25 -3.50 29.44
CA TYR A 836 20.41 -2.71 28.54
C TYR A 836 20.60 -3.10 27.09
N ASP A 837 20.01 -4.21 26.74
CA ASP A 837 19.80 -4.67 25.36
C ASP A 837 18.96 -3.71 24.52
N SER A 838 18.44 -2.62 25.11
CA SER A 838 17.56 -1.65 24.47
C SER A 838 18.29 -0.43 23.88
N GLY A 839 19.61 -0.40 23.87
CA GLY A 839 20.39 0.71 23.30
C GLY A 839 20.29 2.03 24.08
N LYS A 840 19.88 1.99 25.35
CA LYS A 840 19.86 3.19 26.21
C LYS A 840 21.26 3.43 26.76
N SER A 841 21.80 4.64 26.53
CA SER A 841 23.07 5.05 27.09
C SER A 841 22.95 5.20 28.59
N ILE A 842 23.87 4.64 29.33
CA ILE A 842 24.04 4.84 30.74
C ILE A 842 25.35 5.58 30.96
N LEU A 843 25.29 6.59 31.78
CA LEU A 843 26.39 7.51 32.02
C LEU A 843 27.10 7.10 33.29
N VAL A 844 28.41 6.83 33.21
CA VAL A 844 29.16 6.29 34.33
C VAL A 844 29.93 7.38 35.03
N ARG A 845 29.82 7.41 36.34
CA ARG A 845 30.63 8.27 37.21
C ARG A 845 32.04 7.72 37.32
N LEU A 846 33.02 8.56 37.04
CA LEU A 846 34.39 8.35 37.47
C LEU A 846 34.49 8.61 38.95
N ASN A 847 35.41 7.93 39.63
CA ASN A 847 35.72 8.20 41.02
C ASN A 847 36.30 9.62 41.18
N ASP A 848 36.13 10.23 42.37
CA ASP A 848 36.48 11.63 42.59
C ASP A 848 37.98 11.92 42.35
N SER A 849 38.87 10.98 42.63
CA SER A 849 40.30 11.09 42.36
C SER A 849 40.65 11.13 40.88
N SER A 850 39.92 10.41 40.02
CA SER A 850 40.08 10.48 38.57
C SER A 850 39.58 11.79 37.99
N ILE A 851 38.53 12.35 38.58
CA ILE A 851 37.98 13.66 38.19
C ILE A 851 38.93 14.77 38.52
N ASP A 852 39.49 14.79 39.77
CA ASP A 852 40.45 15.82 40.22
C ASP A 852 41.72 15.81 39.39
N ARG A 853 42.14 14.65 38.93
CA ARG A 853 43.29 14.51 38.03
C ARG A 853 42.97 15.07 36.63
N LEU A 854 41.80 14.77 36.10
CA LEU A 854 41.36 15.27 34.79
C LEU A 854 41.15 16.81 34.82
N VAL A 855 40.57 17.34 35.90
CA VAL A 855 40.36 18.78 36.08
C VAL A 855 41.70 19.53 36.19
N LYS A 856 42.74 18.91 36.74
CA LYS A 856 44.10 19.52 36.77
C LYS A 856 44.75 19.57 35.38
N GLU A 857 44.39 18.68 34.47
CA GLU A 857 44.89 18.63 33.10
C GLU A 857 44.07 19.45 32.09
N ILE A 858 42.92 19.93 32.48
CA ILE A 858 41.98 20.68 31.65
C ILE A 858 41.61 22.01 32.36
N ASP A 859 41.58 23.10 31.60
CA ASP A 859 41.03 24.37 32.11
C ASP A 859 39.59 24.16 32.58
N SER A 860 39.30 24.53 33.82
CA SER A 860 38.03 24.30 34.51
C SER A 860 36.82 24.91 33.77
N SER A 861 37.04 25.90 32.94
CA SER A 861 36.02 26.55 32.11
C SER A 861 35.55 25.68 30.93
N GLU A 862 36.29 24.62 30.57
CA GLU A 862 36.02 23.77 29.41
C GLU A 862 35.27 22.48 29.76
N VAL A 863 35.19 22.07 31.03
CA VAL A 863 34.58 20.83 31.48
C VAL A 863 33.39 21.07 32.41
N PHE A 864 32.22 20.59 31.97
CA PHE A 864 31.05 20.52 32.83
C PHE A 864 30.92 19.15 33.47
N LYS A 865 30.83 19.14 34.80
CA LYS A 865 30.70 17.93 35.58
C LYS A 865 29.32 17.85 36.18
N LEU A 866 28.57 16.78 35.90
CA LEU A 866 27.26 16.54 36.44
C LEU A 866 27.24 15.27 37.29
N LYS A 867 26.95 15.42 38.59
CA LYS A 867 26.86 14.34 39.52
C LYS A 867 25.42 13.83 39.58
N VAL A 868 25.23 12.56 39.24
CA VAL A 868 23.94 11.89 39.31
C VAL A 868 23.97 10.80 40.36
N SER A 869 22.91 10.69 41.10
CA SER A 869 22.90 9.76 42.20
C SER A 869 22.58 8.38 41.71
N THR A 870 21.61 7.84 41.39
CA THR A 870 21.41 6.42 41.08
C THR A 870 20.38 6.16 39.99
N VAL A 871 20.74 5.33 39.00
CA VAL A 871 19.77 4.69 38.14
C VAL A 871 19.96 3.19 38.31
N TYR A 872 18.97 2.49 38.80
CA TYR A 872 19.01 1.04 39.11
C TYR A 872 20.16 0.60 40.01
N GLY A 873 20.53 1.45 40.99
CA GLY A 873 21.57 1.13 41.97
C GLY A 873 22.96 1.62 41.61
N ASP A 874 23.20 2.06 40.36
CA ASP A 874 24.52 2.51 39.89
C ASP A 874 24.61 4.05 39.86
N ARG A 875 25.84 4.59 40.02
CA ARG A 875 26.09 6.04 39.99
C ARG A 875 26.73 6.46 38.69
N TYR A 876 26.28 7.57 38.11
CA TYR A 876 26.71 8.05 36.81
C TYR A 876 27.19 9.49 36.83
N LEU A 877 28.10 9.83 35.90
CA LEU A 877 28.63 11.16 35.69
C LEU A 877 28.68 11.47 34.18
N VAL A 878 28.26 12.67 33.83
CA VAL A 878 28.27 13.14 32.45
C VAL A 878 29.30 14.24 32.29
N TYR A 879 30.14 14.15 31.28
CA TYR A 879 31.13 15.16 30.93
C TYR A 879 30.75 15.87 29.64
N TYR A 880 30.85 17.21 29.69
CA TYR A 880 30.58 18.07 28.55
C TYR A 880 31.79 18.90 28.19
N ASN A 881 31.87 19.36 26.93
CA ASN A 881 32.99 20.17 26.43
C ASN A 881 34.37 19.57 26.63
N VAL A 882 34.46 18.26 26.61
CA VAL A 882 35.74 17.55 26.76
C VAL A 882 36.62 17.78 25.53
N PRO A 883 37.81 18.29 25.65
CA PRO A 883 38.77 18.40 24.55
C PRO A 883 39.05 17.05 23.92
N LYS A 884 39.10 16.98 22.59
CA LYS A 884 39.32 15.74 21.85
C LYS A 884 40.51 14.94 22.30
N LYS A 885 41.59 15.62 22.70
CA LYS A 885 42.85 15.02 23.22
C LYS A 885 42.68 14.24 24.52
N LEU A 886 41.64 14.52 25.30
CA LEU A 886 41.38 13.88 26.59
C LEU A 886 40.34 12.75 26.53
N LEU A 887 39.61 12.63 25.43
CA LEU A 887 38.63 11.56 25.24
C LEU A 887 39.16 10.16 25.47
N PRO A 888 40.38 9.76 24.96
CA PRO A 888 40.94 8.43 25.22
C PRO A 888 41.21 8.17 26.69
N LEU A 889 41.53 9.21 27.46
CA LEU A 889 41.79 9.08 28.90
C LEU A 889 40.48 8.88 29.68
N LEU A 890 39.42 9.62 29.32
CA LEU A 890 38.08 9.48 29.90
C LEU A 890 37.49 8.10 29.61
N ILE A 891 37.62 7.61 28.39
CA ILE A 891 37.15 6.28 27.99
C ILE A 891 37.86 5.19 28.82
N ARG A 892 39.18 5.24 28.95
CA ARG A 892 39.95 4.31 29.78
C ARG A 892 39.56 4.36 31.25
N ASN A 893 39.38 5.55 31.81
CA ASN A 893 39.03 5.71 33.21
C ASN A 893 37.59 5.28 33.50
N ALA A 894 36.67 5.50 32.55
CA ALA A 894 35.30 5.02 32.66
C ALA A 894 35.22 3.48 32.62
N ALA A 895 36.01 2.83 31.74
CA ALA A 895 36.05 1.39 31.65
C ALA A 895 36.62 0.76 32.94
N ALA A 896 37.72 1.32 33.46
CA ALA A 896 38.31 0.88 34.72
C ALA A 896 37.36 1.02 35.92
N TYR A 897 36.57 2.08 35.94
CA TYR A 897 35.55 2.30 36.98
C TYR A 897 34.40 1.29 36.87
N LEU A 898 33.96 0.93 35.67
CA LEU A 898 32.95 -0.11 35.49
C LEU A 898 33.41 -1.48 35.98
N GLU A 899 34.67 -1.83 35.77
CA GLU A 899 35.24 -3.04 36.32
C GLU A 899 35.36 -3.01 37.84
N GLY A 900 35.60 -1.82 38.41
CA GLY A 900 35.71 -1.60 39.86
C GLY A 900 34.36 -1.54 40.59
N VAL A 901 33.31 -1.06 39.93
CA VAL A 901 31.97 -0.89 40.56
C VAL A 901 31.30 -2.25 40.87
N ARG A 902 31.69 -3.33 40.26
CA ARG A 902 31.26 -4.68 40.69
C ARG A 902 31.68 -5.06 42.10
N GLY A 903 32.53 -4.27 42.75
CA GLY A 903 33.06 -4.52 44.08
C GLY A 903 32.85 -3.45 45.15
N CYS A 904 32.12 -2.36 44.84
CA CYS A 904 31.84 -1.27 45.79
C CYS A 904 30.34 -1.03 45.91
N GLU A 905 29.73 -1.61 46.96
CA GLU A 905 28.46 -1.11 47.52
C GLU A 905 28.65 0.23 48.25
#